data_4b1a5a8ce9b0921ce40f058753a7132b
#
_entry.id   4b1a5a8ce9b0921ce40f058753a7132b
#
_cell.length_a   1.000
_cell.length_b   1.000
_cell.length_c   1.000
_cell.angle_alpha   90.00
_cell.angle_beta   90.00
_cell.angle_gamma   90.00
#
_symmetry.space_group_name_H-M   'P 1'
#
loop_
_entity.id
_entity.type
_entity.pdbx_description
1 polymer ?
#
loop_
_entity_poly.entity_id
_entity_poly.type
_entity_poly.pdbx_seq_one_letter_code
_entity_poly.pdbx_strand_id
1 'polypeptide(L)'
;MAKKIEYGRMLHGGDYNPEQWLDRPDILKKDIEYFKKAHINTVSVGIFSWAVLEPEEGKYNLGWLEEIIDNLYKEGISTILATPSGARPKWMADKYPEVLRMDPNRTRRFFGGRHNHCYTSPVYRQKVHDMDKLLSQRLGSHPGVILWHISNEFGGECYCPLCQQKFREWLKEKYGTIEKLNSSWCTTFWSHIYNSFDQIEAPSPKGENELHALKLDWNRFVTDRTIDFIKGEVAAIREGGSELPVTANLMYDYNGLDYKKFRDVLDVVSWDNYPSWHKKEEFFTAIDAGMQHDLMRSIKNQPFLLMESCPSATNWKPINKLKKPGMMLAASLQAVAHGSDSVLYFQLHQSQGASEKFHGAVIDHYGGEDTRVFKEVTEVGEALEALKEVCGSQMKSPAAVLYDRENNWAIQDAQGPRNENMFYTEAVQKQYRALREQGLNVDVISMEHELSSYKIVAAPMAYMFKDGYEEKLRAYAENGGTLVITYWTGLVDGTDKCFLGGTPYGLMEAAGLRTTEIDALYDWEENHGISEPGNHLEISGTYTCKNLCELVKVSDAEVLMRYGDDFYAGAPVVTHKAYGKGHVYYVGADMEQAFYSDFYGKAAKEAGIQAPLGFVPAEVSVTLRENQENEYLFIQNYARETKAVPVPAEYEVIYGAADEIMQPLATRVLKKKK
;
A
#
# COMPACT_ATOMS: atom_id res chain seq x y z
N MET A 1 -0.24 -9.96 21.05
CA MET A 1 -1.10 -8.84 20.63
C MET A 1 -0.16 -7.67 20.37
N ALA A 2 -0.25 -7.01 19.20
CA ALA A 2 0.53 -5.81 18.95
C ALA A 2 0.16 -4.75 20.00
N LYS A 3 1.17 -4.01 20.49
CA LYS A 3 0.97 -2.96 21.47
C LYS A 3 0.19 -1.83 20.78
N LYS A 4 -1.01 -1.50 21.24
CA LYS A 4 -1.77 -0.37 20.70
C LYS A 4 -0.99 0.91 21.02
N ILE A 5 -0.68 1.69 20.02
CA ILE A 5 0.01 2.97 20.18
C ILE A 5 -1.07 4.05 20.28
N GLU A 6 -1.04 4.82 21.37
CA GLU A 6 -1.97 5.93 21.58
C GLU A 6 -1.19 7.24 21.64
N TYR A 7 -1.38 8.06 20.62
CA TYR A 7 -0.74 9.38 20.57
C TYR A 7 -1.53 10.46 21.35
N GLY A 8 -2.79 10.16 21.73
CA GLY A 8 -3.69 11.08 22.43
C GLY A 8 -4.15 12.28 21.58
N ARG A 9 -3.70 12.38 20.34
CA ARG A 9 -4.04 13.43 19.38
C ARG A 9 -3.75 12.96 17.96
N MET A 10 -4.37 13.59 16.96
CA MET A 10 -3.94 13.46 15.57
C MET A 10 -2.57 14.12 15.38
N LEU A 11 -1.63 13.42 14.73
CA LEU A 11 -0.31 13.96 14.42
C LEU A 11 -0.40 14.82 13.17
N HIS A 12 0.10 16.05 13.25
CA HIS A 12 0.15 17.01 12.14
C HIS A 12 1.55 17.61 12.03
N GLY A 13 2.16 17.52 10.85
CA GLY A 13 3.51 18.01 10.66
C GLY A 13 4.22 17.45 9.44
N GLY A 14 5.43 16.94 9.61
CA GLY A 14 6.16 16.36 8.47
C GLY A 14 7.66 16.33 8.66
N ASP A 15 8.36 16.09 7.55
CA ASP A 15 9.81 16.00 7.50
C ASP A 15 10.43 17.38 7.64
N TYR A 16 11.33 17.49 8.58
CA TYR A 16 12.13 18.68 8.87
C TYR A 16 13.61 18.33 8.76
N ASN A 17 14.33 19.06 7.89
CA ASN A 17 15.74 18.84 7.61
C ASN A 17 16.58 20.03 8.12
N PRO A 18 16.67 20.25 9.46
CA PRO A 18 17.34 21.40 10.06
C PRO A 18 18.85 21.42 9.77
N GLU A 19 19.45 20.29 9.43
CA GLU A 19 20.87 20.20 9.04
C GLU A 19 21.21 21.05 7.83
N GLN A 20 20.24 21.41 6.98
CA GLN A 20 20.43 22.33 5.86
C GLN A 20 20.49 23.80 6.28
N TRP A 21 20.18 24.12 7.53
CA TRP A 21 20.03 25.49 8.06
C TRP A 21 20.84 25.76 9.33
N LEU A 22 21.81 24.90 9.68
CA LEU A 22 22.60 25.04 10.91
C LEU A 22 23.42 26.34 10.95
N ASP A 23 23.76 26.92 9.82
CA ASP A 23 24.42 28.22 9.68
C ASP A 23 23.44 29.41 9.71
N ARG A 24 22.11 29.14 9.83
CA ARG A 24 21.03 30.13 9.82
C ARG A 24 20.10 29.94 11.04
N PRO A 25 20.58 30.20 12.25
CA PRO A 25 19.77 30.04 13.49
C PRO A 25 18.53 30.94 13.53
N ASP A 26 18.55 32.05 12.77
CA ASP A 26 17.38 32.91 12.58
C ASP A 26 16.23 32.18 11.87
N ILE A 27 16.54 31.33 10.87
CA ILE A 27 15.55 30.51 10.15
C ILE A 27 15.02 29.42 11.09
N LEU A 28 15.90 28.66 11.73
CA LEU A 28 15.49 27.58 12.66
C LEU A 28 14.54 28.07 13.75
N LYS A 29 14.79 29.27 14.31
CA LYS A 29 13.91 29.88 15.28
C LYS A 29 12.55 30.25 14.67
N LYS A 30 12.56 30.83 13.49
CA LYS A 30 11.35 31.29 12.79
C LYS A 30 10.50 30.11 12.32
N ASP A 31 11.11 28.99 11.95
CA ASP A 31 10.41 27.76 11.59
C ASP A 31 9.51 27.28 12.72
N ILE A 32 10.01 27.25 13.95
CA ILE A 32 9.21 26.87 15.12
C ILE A 32 8.02 27.81 15.34
N GLU A 33 8.19 29.12 15.11
CA GLU A 33 7.09 30.08 15.19
C GLU A 33 6.02 29.78 14.14
N TYR A 34 6.42 29.44 12.90
CA TYR A 34 5.51 29.06 11.83
C TYR A 34 4.85 27.70 12.10
N PHE A 35 5.58 26.73 12.62
CA PHE A 35 5.00 25.42 12.97
C PHE A 35 3.83 25.59 13.95
N LYS A 36 3.98 26.42 14.96
CA LYS A 36 2.91 26.72 15.92
C LYS A 36 1.69 27.36 15.24
N LYS A 37 1.92 28.33 14.34
CA LYS A 37 0.84 29.01 13.62
C LYS A 37 0.09 28.07 12.68
N ALA A 38 0.78 27.10 12.09
CA ALA A 38 0.20 26.09 11.20
C ALA A 38 -0.35 24.86 11.94
N HIS A 39 -0.47 24.92 13.29
CA HIS A 39 -0.90 23.79 14.12
C HIS A 39 -0.04 22.52 13.97
N ILE A 40 1.23 22.68 13.58
CA ILE A 40 2.19 21.58 13.55
C ILE A 40 2.51 21.14 14.98
N ASN A 41 2.30 19.88 15.26
CA ASN A 41 2.51 19.29 16.59
C ASN A 41 3.53 18.15 16.60
N THR A 42 4.02 17.72 15.41
CA THR A 42 4.93 16.59 15.28
C THR A 42 5.84 16.80 14.07
N VAL A 43 7.14 16.56 14.23
CA VAL A 43 8.12 16.64 13.15
C VAL A 43 8.95 15.36 13.08
N SER A 44 9.35 14.96 11.88
CA SER A 44 10.32 13.89 11.64
C SER A 44 11.68 14.52 11.35
N VAL A 45 12.73 14.10 12.07
CA VAL A 45 14.10 14.66 11.93
C VAL A 45 15.15 13.58 11.86
N GLY A 46 16.28 13.90 11.24
CA GLY A 46 17.46 13.05 11.19
C GLY A 46 17.51 12.06 10.03
N ILE A 47 16.54 12.06 9.12
CA ILE A 47 16.32 11.03 8.09
C ILE A 47 17.57 10.79 7.21
N PHE A 48 18.20 11.84 6.70
CA PHE A 48 19.38 11.75 5.84
C PHE A 48 20.62 12.44 6.41
N SER A 49 20.65 12.63 7.72
CA SER A 49 21.64 13.50 8.39
C SER A 49 22.97 12.81 8.68
N TRP A 50 23.21 11.55 8.28
CA TRP A 50 24.40 10.77 8.71
C TRP A 50 25.71 11.52 8.50
N ALA A 51 25.91 12.15 7.32
CA ALA A 51 27.15 12.88 7.05
C ALA A 51 27.40 14.08 7.96
N VAL A 52 26.34 14.66 8.56
CA VAL A 52 26.44 15.75 9.55
C VAL A 52 26.59 15.19 10.97
N LEU A 53 25.96 14.05 11.25
CA LEU A 53 26.09 13.33 12.53
C LEU A 53 27.45 12.65 12.70
N GLU A 54 28.07 12.19 11.61
CA GLU A 54 29.39 11.55 11.58
C GLU A 54 30.19 12.02 10.36
N PRO A 55 30.76 13.26 10.39
CA PRO A 55 31.49 13.82 9.25
C PRO A 55 32.78 13.06 8.89
N GLU A 56 33.37 12.42 9.86
CA GLU A 56 34.48 11.49 9.69
C GLU A 56 34.22 10.24 10.55
N GLU A 57 34.72 9.08 10.11
CA GLU A 57 34.50 7.83 10.81
C GLU A 57 34.89 7.90 12.29
N GLY A 58 33.92 7.62 13.15
CA GLY A 58 34.07 7.65 14.62
C GLY A 58 34.07 9.04 15.24
N LYS A 59 33.89 10.11 14.46
CA LYS A 59 33.76 11.48 14.95
C LYS A 59 32.29 11.92 14.92
N TYR A 60 31.63 11.75 16.03
CA TYR A 60 30.20 12.03 16.15
C TYR A 60 29.92 13.49 16.57
N ASN A 61 28.88 14.08 15.96
CA ASN A 61 28.40 15.43 16.19
C ASN A 61 26.88 15.44 16.35
N LEU A 62 26.38 15.08 17.54
CA LEU A 62 24.95 14.97 17.82
C LEU A 62 24.36 16.23 18.48
N GLY A 63 25.17 17.13 18.99
CA GLY A 63 24.73 18.26 19.81
C GLY A 63 23.70 19.16 19.11
N TRP A 64 23.82 19.37 17.82
CA TRP A 64 22.85 20.15 17.05
C TRP A 64 21.47 19.49 17.00
N LEU A 65 21.43 18.14 16.87
CA LEU A 65 20.19 17.40 16.80
C LEU A 65 19.49 17.38 18.18
N GLU A 66 20.28 17.24 19.24
CA GLU A 66 19.79 17.35 20.63
C GLU A 66 19.15 18.73 20.87
N GLU A 67 19.82 19.80 20.45
CA GLU A 67 19.30 21.17 20.59
C GLU A 67 17.99 21.39 19.80
N ILE A 68 17.90 20.87 18.59
CA ILE A 68 16.68 20.96 17.77
C ILE A 68 15.52 20.25 18.48
N ILE A 69 15.72 19.03 18.97
CA ILE A 69 14.69 18.24 19.66
C ILE A 69 14.27 18.93 20.96
N ASP A 70 15.23 19.46 21.74
CA ASP A 70 14.96 20.24 22.94
C ASP A 70 14.09 21.47 22.66
N ASN A 71 14.42 22.22 21.60
CA ASN A 71 13.68 23.42 21.23
C ASN A 71 12.26 23.10 20.74
N LEU A 72 12.07 22.05 19.97
CA LEU A 72 10.76 21.57 19.55
C LEU A 72 9.92 21.14 20.75
N TYR A 73 10.50 20.35 21.66
CA TYR A 73 9.82 19.87 22.87
C TYR A 73 9.36 21.01 23.79
N LYS A 74 10.19 22.05 24.00
CA LYS A 74 9.82 23.26 24.80
C LYS A 74 8.57 23.95 24.25
N GLU A 75 8.33 23.85 22.96
CA GLU A 75 7.18 24.44 22.27
C GLU A 75 6.00 23.46 22.08
N GLY A 76 6.07 22.27 22.69
CA GLY A 76 5.00 21.26 22.65
C GLY A 76 4.93 20.45 21.35
N ILE A 77 5.98 20.50 20.53
CA ILE A 77 6.09 19.76 19.27
C ILE A 77 6.85 18.46 19.55
N SER A 78 6.23 17.33 19.23
CA SER A 78 6.84 16.01 19.37
C SER A 78 7.76 15.69 18.18
N THR A 79 8.71 14.80 18.41
CA THR A 79 9.67 14.35 17.42
C THR A 79 9.46 12.89 17.08
N ILE A 80 9.44 12.58 15.78
CA ILE A 80 9.68 11.27 15.23
C ILE A 80 11.17 11.24 14.86
N LEU A 81 11.96 10.43 15.56
CA LEU A 81 13.40 10.39 15.36
C LEU A 81 13.77 9.32 14.35
N ALA A 82 14.45 9.73 13.26
CA ALA A 82 14.83 8.79 12.22
C ALA A 82 16.22 8.20 12.47
N THR A 83 16.42 6.93 12.03
CA THR A 83 17.73 6.37 11.78
C THR A 83 18.23 6.84 10.41
N PRO A 84 19.48 7.30 10.26
CA PRO A 84 19.92 7.95 9.02
C PRO A 84 20.43 6.96 7.94
N SER A 85 20.06 5.69 8.04
CA SER A 85 20.58 4.61 7.20
C SER A 85 20.12 4.68 5.73
N GLY A 86 19.16 5.53 5.38
CA GLY A 86 18.73 5.74 3.98
C GLY A 86 19.79 6.37 3.08
N ALA A 87 20.72 7.14 3.65
CA ALA A 87 21.86 7.72 2.94
C ALA A 87 23.12 7.62 3.80
N ARG A 88 24.25 7.41 3.18
CA ARG A 88 25.54 7.21 3.87
C ARG A 88 26.53 8.32 3.56
N PRO A 89 27.49 8.58 4.49
CA PRO A 89 28.57 9.53 4.25
C PRO A 89 29.51 9.08 3.12
N LYS A 90 30.15 10.05 2.47
CA LYS A 90 31.11 9.81 1.39
C LYS A 90 32.32 9.00 1.86
N TRP A 91 32.84 9.28 3.08
CA TRP A 91 34.00 8.58 3.66
C TRP A 91 33.78 7.07 3.73
N MET A 92 32.53 6.62 3.98
CA MET A 92 32.20 5.20 4.05
C MET A 92 32.35 4.52 2.69
N ALA A 93 31.87 5.16 1.62
CA ALA A 93 32.02 4.62 0.27
C ALA A 93 33.47 4.63 -0.23
N ASP A 94 34.28 5.58 0.21
CA ASP A 94 35.70 5.66 -0.16
C ASP A 94 36.54 4.60 0.55
N LYS A 95 36.30 4.41 1.84
CA LYS A 95 37.05 3.46 2.67
C LYS A 95 36.58 2.01 2.48
N TYR A 96 35.29 1.82 2.22
CA TYR A 96 34.61 0.52 2.11
C TYR A 96 33.77 0.42 0.85
N PRO A 97 34.35 0.42 -0.37
CA PRO A 97 33.59 0.45 -1.63
C PRO A 97 32.65 -0.75 -1.81
N GLU A 98 32.86 -1.85 -1.07
CA GLU A 98 31.97 -3.01 -1.06
C GLU A 98 30.59 -2.73 -0.45
N VAL A 99 30.41 -1.63 0.28
CA VAL A 99 29.09 -1.21 0.79
C VAL A 99 28.17 -0.76 -0.34
N LEU A 100 28.71 -0.35 -1.48
CA LEU A 100 27.92 0.10 -2.63
C LEU A 100 27.25 -1.09 -3.34
N ARG A 101 26.02 -0.88 -3.79
CA ARG A 101 25.25 -1.87 -4.55
C ARG A 101 25.90 -2.29 -5.85
N MET A 102 25.55 -3.48 -6.30
CA MET A 102 25.78 -3.94 -7.67
C MET A 102 24.44 -4.13 -8.38
N ASP A 103 24.38 -3.73 -9.65
CA ASP A 103 23.24 -3.88 -10.52
C ASP A 103 23.06 -5.33 -11.02
N PRO A 104 21.93 -5.70 -11.65
CA PRO A 104 21.67 -7.05 -12.17
C PRO A 104 22.72 -7.53 -13.17
N ASN A 105 23.37 -6.60 -13.90
CA ASN A 105 24.50 -6.91 -14.81
C ASN A 105 25.85 -7.06 -14.10
N ARG A 106 25.87 -7.13 -12.75
CA ARG A 106 27.06 -7.27 -11.90
C ARG A 106 28.02 -6.07 -11.95
N THR A 107 27.54 -4.88 -12.32
CA THR A 107 28.33 -3.64 -12.26
C THR A 107 28.11 -2.94 -10.92
N ARG A 108 29.19 -2.58 -10.23
CA ARG A 108 29.12 -1.82 -8.97
C ARG A 108 28.76 -0.37 -9.26
N ARG A 109 27.83 0.17 -8.47
CA ARG A 109 27.43 1.58 -8.53
C ARG A 109 28.50 2.47 -7.92
N PHE A 110 28.48 3.75 -8.31
CA PHE A 110 29.31 4.78 -7.69
C PHE A 110 28.58 5.42 -6.49
N PHE A 111 29.33 6.22 -5.71
CA PHE A 111 28.73 7.02 -4.64
C PHE A 111 27.70 8.01 -5.22
N GLY A 112 26.60 8.20 -4.50
CA GLY A 112 25.53 9.12 -4.82
C GLY A 112 24.17 8.45 -4.70
N GLY A 113 23.12 9.25 -4.67
CA GLY A 113 21.76 8.80 -4.42
C GLY A 113 21.54 8.23 -3.02
N ARG A 114 20.29 8.05 -2.66
CA ARG A 114 19.86 7.32 -1.46
C ARG A 114 19.71 5.82 -1.78
N HIS A 115 19.68 4.95 -0.75
CA HIS A 115 19.55 3.49 -0.87
C HIS A 115 20.56 2.80 -1.81
N ASN A 116 21.70 3.41 -2.04
CA ASN A 116 22.77 2.85 -2.85
C ASN A 116 23.82 2.10 -1.98
N HIS A 117 23.33 1.21 -1.12
CA HIS A 117 24.15 0.39 -0.22
C HIS A 117 23.59 -1.01 -0.12
N CYS A 118 24.44 -1.98 0.17
CA CYS A 118 24.10 -3.39 0.26
C CYS A 118 23.66 -3.76 1.68
N TYR A 119 22.41 -4.15 1.86
CA TYR A 119 21.89 -4.62 3.15
C TYR A 119 22.53 -5.91 3.66
N THR A 120 23.31 -6.59 2.83
CA THR A 120 24.07 -7.79 3.23
C THR A 120 25.50 -7.46 3.65
N SER A 121 26.02 -6.26 3.36
CA SER A 121 27.39 -5.86 3.74
C SER A 121 27.59 -5.87 5.27
N PRO A 122 28.52 -6.67 5.81
CA PRO A 122 28.79 -6.67 7.25
C PRO A 122 29.27 -5.31 7.75
N VAL A 123 30.08 -4.62 6.96
CA VAL A 123 30.59 -3.28 7.30
C VAL A 123 29.46 -2.29 7.40
N TYR A 124 28.56 -2.26 6.40
CA TYR A 124 27.42 -1.35 6.42
C TYR A 124 26.52 -1.61 7.64
N ARG A 125 26.19 -2.89 7.90
CA ARG A 125 25.38 -3.28 9.07
C ARG A 125 26.01 -2.88 10.39
N GLN A 126 27.32 -3.05 10.53
CA GLN A 126 28.01 -2.64 11.76
C GLN A 126 27.96 -1.13 11.97
N LYS A 127 28.18 -0.33 10.90
CA LYS A 127 28.14 1.12 10.99
C LYS A 127 26.73 1.64 11.30
N VAL A 128 25.70 1.03 10.71
CA VAL A 128 24.30 1.32 11.03
C VAL A 128 24.00 0.99 12.49
N HIS A 129 24.37 -0.22 12.95
CA HIS A 129 24.19 -0.62 14.33
C HIS A 129 24.85 0.36 15.32
N ASP A 130 26.10 0.79 15.07
CA ASP A 130 26.82 1.70 15.95
C ASP A 130 26.12 3.07 16.01
N MET A 131 25.66 3.59 14.87
CA MET A 131 24.95 4.88 14.80
C MET A 131 23.60 4.83 15.51
N ASP A 132 22.78 3.81 15.21
CA ASP A 132 21.43 3.68 15.75
C ASP A 132 21.46 3.45 17.27
N LYS A 133 22.39 2.64 17.76
CA LYS A 133 22.64 2.43 19.18
C LYS A 133 23.04 3.73 19.86
N LEU A 134 23.94 4.52 19.25
CA LEU A 134 24.37 5.81 19.78
C LEU A 134 23.23 6.82 19.84
N LEU A 135 22.44 6.93 18.77
CA LEU A 135 21.25 7.79 18.74
C LEU A 135 20.24 7.39 19.84
N SER A 136 20.03 6.07 20.00
CA SER A 136 19.14 5.56 21.03
C SER A 136 19.64 5.85 22.44
N GLN A 137 20.93 5.70 22.71
CA GLN A 137 21.54 6.04 24.01
C GLN A 137 21.41 7.51 24.37
N ARG A 138 21.50 8.40 23.37
CA ARG A 138 21.51 9.85 23.57
C ARG A 138 20.09 10.44 23.59
N LEU A 139 19.21 9.95 22.73
CA LEU A 139 17.91 10.57 22.44
C LEU A 139 16.71 9.65 22.66
N GLY A 140 16.93 8.34 22.77
CA GLY A 140 15.86 7.36 22.85
C GLY A 140 14.96 7.43 24.08
N SER A 141 15.38 8.14 25.13
CA SER A 141 14.61 8.43 26.35
C SER A 141 14.16 9.89 26.45
N HIS A 142 14.42 10.70 25.44
CA HIS A 142 14.04 12.11 25.46
C HIS A 142 12.51 12.25 25.43
N PRO A 143 11.89 13.04 26.34
CA PRO A 143 10.42 13.10 26.47
C PRO A 143 9.70 13.66 25.24
N GLY A 144 10.40 14.38 24.36
CA GLY A 144 9.88 14.89 23.10
C GLY A 144 9.87 13.84 21.98
N VAL A 145 10.62 12.74 22.11
CA VAL A 145 10.66 11.67 21.08
C VAL A 145 9.56 10.66 21.36
N ILE A 146 8.68 10.45 20.38
CA ILE A 146 7.49 9.61 20.53
C ILE A 146 7.52 8.33 19.69
N LEU A 147 8.37 8.29 18.65
CA LEU A 147 8.41 7.22 17.65
C LEU A 147 9.77 7.20 16.97
N TRP A 148 10.25 6.01 16.61
CA TRP A 148 11.39 5.83 15.71
C TRP A 148 10.92 5.64 14.27
N HIS A 149 11.53 6.40 13.36
CA HIS A 149 11.41 6.23 11.92
C HIS A 149 12.65 5.48 11.41
N ILE A 150 12.50 4.21 11.08
CA ILE A 150 13.62 3.37 10.65
C ILE A 150 13.95 3.66 9.19
N SER A 151 15.12 4.25 8.94
CA SER A 151 15.55 4.62 7.58
C SER A 151 14.57 5.55 6.85
N ASN A 152 14.32 5.31 5.58
CA ASN A 152 13.30 5.97 4.75
C ASN A 152 13.04 5.15 3.50
N GLU A 153 11.78 4.86 3.17
CA GLU A 153 11.36 4.27 1.89
C GLU A 153 12.28 3.12 1.42
N PHE A 154 12.37 2.06 2.23
CA PHE A 154 13.22 0.92 1.89
C PHE A 154 12.97 0.43 0.46
N GLY A 155 14.05 0.21 -0.29
CA GLY A 155 13.95 -0.26 -1.66
C GLY A 155 15.29 -0.57 -2.31
N GLY A 156 15.19 -1.10 -3.53
CA GLY A 156 16.30 -1.46 -4.38
C GLY A 156 16.99 -2.77 -4.01
N GLU A 157 17.62 -3.35 -4.98
CA GLU A 157 18.25 -4.66 -4.96
C GLU A 157 19.77 -4.57 -5.03
N CYS A 158 20.47 -5.61 -4.60
CA CYS A 158 21.92 -5.70 -4.73
C CYS A 158 22.33 -7.10 -5.18
N TYR A 159 23.04 -7.18 -6.27
CA TYR A 159 23.49 -8.42 -6.91
C TYR A 159 24.96 -8.73 -6.67
N CYS A 160 25.55 -8.24 -5.58
CA CYS A 160 26.95 -8.46 -5.22
C CYS A 160 27.20 -9.91 -4.78
N PRO A 161 28.49 -10.37 -4.71
CA PRO A 161 28.83 -11.73 -4.29
C PRO A 161 28.24 -12.12 -2.93
N LEU A 162 28.16 -11.19 -1.96
CA LEU A 162 27.54 -11.45 -0.65
C LEU A 162 26.05 -11.76 -0.76
N CYS A 163 25.31 -10.97 -1.57
CA CYS A 163 23.89 -11.22 -1.82
C CYS A 163 23.67 -12.54 -2.57
N GLN A 164 24.54 -12.88 -3.55
CA GLN A 164 24.50 -14.17 -4.25
C GLN A 164 24.66 -15.34 -3.28
N GLN A 165 25.64 -15.24 -2.37
CA GLN A 165 25.85 -16.28 -1.37
C GLN A 165 24.63 -16.41 -0.44
N LYS A 166 24.11 -15.28 0.08
CA LYS A 166 22.93 -15.31 0.96
C LYS A 166 21.68 -15.81 0.27
N PHE A 167 21.52 -15.56 -1.01
CA PHE A 167 20.42 -16.12 -1.81
C PHE A 167 20.51 -17.65 -1.89
N ARG A 168 21.70 -18.21 -2.14
CA ARG A 168 21.91 -19.67 -2.15
C ARG A 168 21.62 -20.31 -0.80
N GLU A 169 22.05 -19.66 0.29
CA GLU A 169 21.74 -20.11 1.67
C GLU A 169 20.22 -20.11 1.91
N TRP A 170 19.53 -19.03 1.52
CA TRP A 170 18.07 -18.89 1.60
C TRP A 170 17.33 -19.95 0.79
N LEU A 171 17.78 -20.22 -0.44
CA LEU A 171 17.22 -21.29 -1.28
C LEU A 171 17.40 -22.67 -0.66
N LYS A 172 18.58 -22.92 -0.08
CA LYS A 172 18.85 -24.19 0.61
C LYS A 172 17.95 -24.37 1.84
N GLU A 173 17.69 -23.31 2.58
CA GLU A 173 16.77 -23.34 3.71
C GLU A 173 15.33 -23.61 3.24
N LYS A 174 14.88 -22.94 2.19
CA LYS A 174 13.54 -23.08 1.62
C LYS A 174 13.26 -24.46 1.03
N TYR A 175 14.18 -24.99 0.24
CA TYR A 175 13.94 -26.22 -0.55
C TYR A 175 14.56 -27.48 0.09
N GLY A 176 15.56 -27.35 0.94
CA GLY A 176 16.27 -28.45 1.57
C GLY A 176 17.23 -29.17 0.63
N THR A 177 16.79 -29.65 -0.55
CA THR A 177 17.60 -30.36 -1.54
C THR A 177 17.55 -29.70 -2.91
N ILE A 178 18.60 -29.92 -3.70
CA ILE A 178 18.67 -29.36 -5.05
C ILE A 178 17.67 -30.03 -6.00
N GLU A 179 17.34 -31.29 -5.77
CA GLU A 179 16.34 -32.04 -6.55
C GLU A 179 14.96 -31.44 -6.34
N LYS A 180 14.61 -31.08 -5.10
CA LYS A 180 13.35 -30.42 -4.79
C LYS A 180 13.26 -29.05 -5.46
N LEU A 181 14.32 -28.25 -5.40
CA LEU A 181 14.39 -26.97 -6.12
C LEU A 181 14.19 -27.17 -7.62
N ASN A 182 14.95 -28.07 -8.24
CA ASN A 182 14.84 -28.35 -9.67
C ASN A 182 13.42 -28.77 -10.08
N SER A 183 12.78 -29.60 -9.27
CA SER A 183 11.39 -30.02 -9.53
C SER A 183 10.40 -28.86 -9.38
N SER A 184 10.57 -28.01 -8.37
CA SER A 184 9.72 -26.84 -8.14
C SER A 184 9.87 -25.78 -9.23
N TRP A 185 11.10 -25.51 -9.65
CA TRP A 185 11.40 -24.51 -10.68
C TRP A 185 11.25 -25.03 -12.12
N CYS A 186 10.92 -26.30 -12.33
CA CYS A 186 10.85 -26.93 -13.66
C CYS A 186 12.13 -26.76 -14.48
N THR A 187 13.30 -26.90 -13.86
CA THR A 187 14.60 -26.61 -14.47
C THR A 187 14.99 -27.53 -15.62
N THR A 188 14.24 -28.59 -15.89
CA THR A 188 14.38 -29.40 -17.12
C THR A 188 14.09 -28.61 -18.39
N PHE A 189 13.32 -27.52 -18.29
CA PHE A 189 13.07 -26.59 -19.39
C PHE A 189 14.41 -25.97 -19.84
N TRP A 190 14.72 -26.03 -21.12
CA TRP A 190 15.95 -25.53 -21.73
C TRP A 190 17.26 -25.96 -21.05
N SER A 191 17.27 -27.12 -20.39
CA SER A 191 18.47 -27.67 -19.73
C SER A 191 19.02 -26.84 -18.57
N HIS A 192 18.17 -26.20 -17.78
CA HIS A 192 18.55 -25.37 -16.64
C HIS A 192 18.80 -26.16 -15.34
N ILE A 193 18.96 -27.50 -15.39
CA ILE A 193 19.14 -28.33 -14.20
C ILE A 193 20.42 -27.95 -13.46
N TYR A 194 20.26 -27.65 -12.17
CA TYR A 194 21.36 -27.39 -11.25
C TYR A 194 21.77 -28.67 -10.52
N ASN A 195 23.07 -28.90 -10.35
CA ASN A 195 23.60 -30.04 -9.59
C ASN A 195 23.92 -29.69 -8.13
N SER A 196 24.00 -28.41 -7.82
CA SER A 196 24.19 -27.90 -6.45
C SER A 196 23.66 -26.47 -6.33
N PHE A 197 23.37 -26.02 -5.11
CA PHE A 197 22.97 -24.64 -4.85
C PHE A 197 24.05 -23.63 -5.26
N ASP A 198 25.34 -24.01 -5.22
CA ASP A 198 26.44 -23.12 -5.58
C ASP A 198 26.45 -22.70 -7.05
N GLN A 199 25.77 -23.45 -7.93
CA GLN A 199 25.63 -23.12 -9.35
C GLN A 199 24.56 -22.03 -9.61
N ILE A 200 23.70 -21.75 -8.62
CA ILE A 200 22.59 -20.82 -8.81
C ILE A 200 23.12 -19.39 -8.69
N GLU A 201 22.71 -18.56 -9.65
CA GLU A 201 22.94 -17.12 -9.64
C GLU A 201 21.60 -16.38 -9.57
N ALA A 202 21.63 -15.15 -9.04
CA ALA A 202 20.47 -14.27 -9.10
C ALA A 202 20.10 -13.94 -10.56
N PRO A 203 18.83 -13.66 -10.86
CA PRO A 203 18.39 -13.35 -12.22
C PRO A 203 19.18 -12.19 -12.82
N SER A 204 19.41 -12.23 -14.14
CA SER A 204 20.20 -11.21 -14.82
C SER A 204 19.79 -11.08 -16.28
N PRO A 205 19.67 -9.86 -16.83
CA PRO A 205 19.38 -9.65 -18.26
C PRO A 205 20.53 -10.15 -19.17
N LYS A 206 21.67 -10.52 -18.59
CA LYS A 206 22.82 -11.12 -19.30
C LYS A 206 23.04 -12.60 -18.97
N GLY A 207 22.15 -13.20 -18.23
CA GLY A 207 22.21 -14.58 -17.79
C GLY A 207 20.83 -15.21 -17.75
N GLU A 208 20.53 -15.93 -16.67
CA GLU A 208 19.22 -16.53 -16.49
C GLU A 208 18.14 -15.48 -16.21
N ASN A 209 17.10 -15.48 -17.00
CA ASN A 209 15.95 -14.58 -16.88
C ASN A 209 14.62 -15.24 -17.32
N GLU A 210 14.65 -16.52 -17.67
CA GLU A 210 13.47 -17.24 -18.19
C GLU A 210 12.85 -18.19 -17.15
N LEU A 211 13.56 -18.49 -16.06
CA LEU A 211 13.00 -19.25 -14.94
C LEU A 211 12.17 -18.33 -14.04
N HIS A 212 10.85 -18.34 -14.21
CA HIS A 212 9.93 -17.48 -13.42
C HIS A 212 10.06 -17.74 -11.92
N ALA A 213 10.19 -18.99 -11.49
CA ALA A 213 10.38 -19.35 -10.09
C ALA A 213 11.67 -18.75 -9.50
N LEU A 214 12.76 -18.63 -10.27
CA LEU A 214 13.98 -17.96 -9.86
C LEU A 214 13.74 -16.47 -9.59
N LYS A 215 13.03 -15.79 -10.48
CA LYS A 215 12.71 -14.36 -10.34
C LYS A 215 11.79 -14.11 -9.14
N LEU A 216 10.79 -14.94 -8.98
CA LEU A 216 9.85 -14.90 -7.85
C LEU A 216 10.58 -15.10 -6.51
N ASP A 217 11.47 -16.10 -6.44
CA ASP A 217 12.26 -16.37 -5.24
C ASP A 217 13.33 -15.30 -4.96
N TRP A 218 13.85 -14.67 -6.01
CA TRP A 218 14.72 -13.51 -5.83
C TRP A 218 13.97 -12.32 -5.19
N ASN A 219 12.77 -12.00 -5.62
CA ASN A 219 11.94 -10.95 -5.05
C ASN A 219 11.57 -11.24 -3.58
N ARG A 220 11.26 -12.49 -3.26
CA ARG A 220 11.06 -12.96 -1.88
C ARG A 220 12.30 -12.79 -1.02
N PHE A 221 13.45 -13.21 -1.53
CA PHE A 221 14.74 -13.06 -0.86
C PHE A 221 15.06 -11.58 -0.60
N VAL A 222 14.85 -10.70 -1.57
CA VAL A 222 15.08 -9.25 -1.41
C VAL A 222 14.20 -8.68 -0.30
N THR A 223 12.94 -9.09 -0.24
CA THR A 223 12.04 -8.69 0.84
C THR A 223 12.52 -9.19 2.20
N ASP A 224 12.85 -10.48 2.31
CA ASP A 224 13.32 -11.10 3.56
C ASP A 224 14.66 -10.49 4.02
N ARG A 225 15.55 -10.15 3.06
CA ARG A 225 16.82 -9.49 3.35
C ARG A 225 16.64 -8.06 3.86
N THR A 226 15.66 -7.35 3.32
CA THR A 226 15.31 -5.99 3.80
C THR A 226 14.73 -6.04 5.22
N ILE A 227 13.83 -6.98 5.48
CA ILE A 227 13.26 -7.19 6.82
C ILE A 227 14.34 -7.57 7.85
N ASP A 228 15.28 -8.43 7.48
CA ASP A 228 16.39 -8.80 8.36
C ASP A 228 17.32 -7.60 8.65
N PHE A 229 17.48 -6.70 7.69
CA PHE A 229 18.20 -5.45 7.91
C PHE A 229 17.44 -4.54 8.89
N ILE A 230 16.14 -4.34 8.71
CA ILE A 230 15.28 -3.56 9.64
C ILE A 230 15.35 -4.14 11.06
N LYS A 231 15.28 -5.46 11.21
CA LYS A 231 15.45 -6.13 12.51
C LYS A 231 16.79 -5.79 13.18
N GLY A 232 17.84 -5.64 12.40
CA GLY A 232 19.15 -5.21 12.90
C GLY A 232 19.14 -3.78 13.43
N GLU A 233 18.50 -2.83 12.74
CA GLU A 233 18.35 -1.45 13.19
C GLU A 233 17.49 -1.38 14.46
N VAL A 234 16.37 -2.08 14.50
CA VAL A 234 15.51 -2.17 15.71
C VAL A 234 16.28 -2.75 16.89
N ALA A 235 17.06 -3.81 16.68
CA ALA A 235 17.89 -4.40 17.74
C ALA A 235 18.92 -3.39 18.29
N ALA A 236 19.57 -2.62 17.44
CA ALA A 236 20.52 -1.58 17.85
C ALA A 236 19.84 -0.48 18.69
N ILE A 237 18.64 -0.06 18.31
CA ILE A 237 17.82 0.89 19.07
C ILE A 237 17.49 0.32 20.45
N ARG A 238 17.07 -0.94 20.55
CA ARG A 238 16.77 -1.62 21.82
C ARG A 238 18.01 -1.78 22.69
N GLU A 239 19.16 -2.13 22.10
CA GLU A 239 20.44 -2.15 22.81
C GLU A 239 20.86 -0.77 23.34
N GLY A 240 20.50 0.30 22.66
CA GLY A 240 20.68 1.68 23.13
C GLY A 240 19.76 2.10 24.29
N GLY A 241 18.75 1.28 24.61
CA GLY A 241 17.85 1.46 25.76
C GLY A 241 16.49 2.05 25.44
N SER A 242 16.15 2.33 24.18
CA SER A 242 14.84 2.85 23.82
C SER A 242 13.81 1.75 23.57
N GLU A 243 12.66 1.87 24.24
CA GLU A 243 11.48 1.00 24.06
C GLU A 243 10.34 1.68 23.26
N LEU A 244 10.62 2.85 22.69
CA LEU A 244 9.66 3.56 21.86
C LEU A 244 9.25 2.73 20.64
N PRO A 245 8.01 2.87 20.14
CA PRO A 245 7.58 2.13 18.96
C PRO A 245 8.41 2.51 17.73
N VAL A 246 8.39 1.61 16.74
CA VAL A 246 9.12 1.77 15.48
C VAL A 246 8.16 1.75 14.29
N THR A 247 8.47 2.57 13.28
CA THR A 247 7.84 2.56 11.96
C THR A 247 8.89 2.70 10.87
N ALA A 248 8.51 2.41 9.64
CA ALA A 248 9.21 2.81 8.43
C ALA A 248 8.16 3.21 7.40
N ASN A 249 8.39 4.29 6.67
CA ASN A 249 7.47 4.73 5.65
C ASN A 249 7.53 3.81 4.42
N LEU A 250 6.36 3.37 3.99
CA LEU A 250 6.19 2.49 2.84
C LEU A 250 5.79 3.34 1.62
N MET A 251 6.32 2.98 0.46
CA MET A 251 6.00 3.69 -0.78
C MET A 251 4.70 3.17 -1.39
N TYR A 252 3.99 4.05 -2.12
CA TYR A 252 2.86 3.65 -2.93
C TYR A 252 3.26 2.54 -3.92
N ASP A 253 2.45 1.50 -4.01
CA ASP A 253 2.56 0.37 -4.97
C ASP A 253 4.00 0.01 -5.44
N TYR A 254 4.95 0.09 -4.51
CA TYR A 254 6.34 -0.25 -4.81
C TYR A 254 6.48 -1.74 -5.11
N ASN A 255 6.81 -2.05 -6.36
CA ASN A 255 6.84 -3.43 -6.84
C ASN A 255 8.02 -4.26 -6.30
N GLY A 256 9.03 -3.62 -5.71
CA GLY A 256 10.28 -4.29 -5.28
C GLY A 256 10.21 -5.04 -3.95
N LEU A 257 9.14 -4.88 -3.16
CA LEU A 257 9.00 -5.47 -1.83
C LEU A 257 7.57 -5.93 -1.55
N ASP A 258 7.43 -7.04 -0.85
CA ASP A 258 6.17 -7.45 -0.25
C ASP A 258 6.00 -6.79 1.12
N TYR A 259 5.29 -5.67 1.16
CA TYR A 259 5.09 -4.87 2.37
C TYR A 259 4.28 -5.59 3.45
N LYS A 260 3.52 -6.61 3.10
CA LYS A 260 2.81 -7.39 4.11
C LYS A 260 3.74 -8.05 5.11
N LYS A 261 4.91 -8.49 4.67
CA LYS A 261 5.93 -9.10 5.54
C LYS A 261 6.52 -8.11 6.57
N PHE A 262 6.31 -6.80 6.39
CA PHE A 262 6.72 -5.77 7.36
C PHE A 262 5.85 -5.75 8.63
N ARG A 263 4.69 -6.40 8.60
CA ARG A 263 3.76 -6.51 9.73
C ARG A 263 4.44 -6.88 11.04
N ASP A 264 5.40 -7.81 11.00
CA ASP A 264 6.00 -8.40 12.19
C ASP A 264 7.21 -7.63 12.73
N VAL A 265 7.68 -6.62 12.00
CA VAL A 265 8.87 -5.84 12.38
C VAL A 265 8.56 -4.39 12.71
N LEU A 266 7.43 -3.85 12.25
CA LEU A 266 6.98 -2.51 12.54
C LEU A 266 5.89 -2.54 13.64
N ASP A 267 5.95 -1.63 14.59
CA ASP A 267 4.90 -1.47 15.61
C ASP A 267 3.66 -0.77 15.01
N VAL A 268 3.87 0.21 14.14
CA VAL A 268 2.83 0.90 13.36
C VAL A 268 3.24 0.96 11.89
N VAL A 269 2.27 0.80 11.00
CA VAL A 269 2.48 1.04 9.56
C VAL A 269 2.42 2.53 9.30
N SER A 270 3.40 3.03 8.54
CA SER A 270 3.33 4.37 7.95
C SER A 270 3.63 4.30 6.47
N TRP A 271 3.13 5.28 5.69
CA TRP A 271 3.34 5.27 4.26
C TRP A 271 3.21 6.66 3.63
N ASP A 272 3.65 6.76 2.38
CA ASP A 272 3.79 8.00 1.64
C ASP A 272 2.80 8.06 0.49
N ASN A 273 1.97 9.11 0.47
CA ASN A 273 0.91 9.25 -0.52
C ASN A 273 1.02 10.56 -1.30
N TYR A 274 1.27 10.43 -2.60
CA TYR A 274 1.41 11.56 -3.52
C TYR A 274 0.43 11.48 -4.72
N PRO A 275 -0.90 11.48 -4.50
CA PRO A 275 -1.88 11.34 -5.57
C PRO A 275 -1.88 12.54 -6.52
N SER A 276 -2.18 12.28 -7.80
CA SER A 276 -2.22 13.30 -8.85
C SER A 276 -3.65 13.78 -9.07
N TRP A 277 -4.16 14.61 -8.16
CA TRP A 277 -5.57 15.04 -8.10
C TRP A 277 -6.13 15.73 -9.35
N HIS A 278 -5.30 16.05 -10.34
CA HIS A 278 -5.75 16.71 -11.58
C HIS A 278 -5.61 15.84 -12.83
N LYS A 279 -5.07 14.62 -12.68
CA LYS A 279 -4.77 13.78 -13.85
C LYS A 279 -6.05 13.19 -14.45
N LYS A 280 -7.01 12.88 -13.59
CA LYS A 280 -8.33 12.33 -13.95
C LYS A 280 -9.40 13.12 -13.19
N GLU A 281 -10.64 12.68 -13.22
CA GLU A 281 -11.67 13.15 -12.31
C GLU A 281 -11.28 12.88 -10.85
N GLU A 282 -11.67 13.78 -9.98
CA GLU A 282 -11.26 13.76 -8.57
C GLU A 282 -11.72 12.48 -7.86
N PHE A 283 -12.88 11.96 -8.20
CA PHE A 283 -13.39 10.71 -7.65
C PHE A 283 -12.51 9.49 -7.96
N PHE A 284 -11.99 9.39 -9.19
CA PHE A 284 -11.06 8.30 -9.53
C PHE A 284 -9.76 8.38 -8.74
N THR A 285 -9.23 9.60 -8.54
CA THR A 285 -8.06 9.78 -7.70
C THR A 285 -8.35 9.42 -6.25
N ALA A 286 -9.55 9.75 -5.75
CA ALA A 286 -9.98 9.39 -4.41
C ALA A 286 -10.11 7.87 -4.23
N ILE A 287 -10.66 7.15 -5.22
CA ILE A 287 -10.75 5.68 -5.18
C ILE A 287 -9.36 5.04 -5.17
N ASP A 288 -8.44 5.51 -6.02
CA ASP A 288 -7.06 5.00 -6.06
C ASP A 288 -6.32 5.25 -4.74
N ALA A 289 -6.33 6.48 -4.23
CA ALA A 289 -5.73 6.81 -2.94
C ALA A 289 -6.39 6.03 -1.78
N GLY A 290 -7.72 5.89 -1.80
CA GLY A 290 -8.47 5.12 -0.81
C GLY A 290 -8.07 3.65 -0.78
N MET A 291 -7.93 3.01 -1.95
CA MET A 291 -7.46 1.62 -2.06
C MET A 291 -6.08 1.43 -1.43
N GLN A 292 -5.17 2.39 -1.65
CA GLN A 292 -3.83 2.32 -1.07
C GLN A 292 -3.84 2.55 0.45
N HIS A 293 -4.64 3.50 0.95
CA HIS A 293 -4.83 3.68 2.39
C HIS A 293 -5.36 2.39 3.04
N ASP A 294 -6.35 1.75 2.43
CA ASP A 294 -6.93 0.51 2.94
C ASP A 294 -5.96 -0.68 2.84
N LEU A 295 -5.12 -0.76 1.79
CA LEU A 295 -4.03 -1.73 1.69
C LEU A 295 -3.05 -1.59 2.87
N MET A 296 -2.57 -0.37 3.15
CA MET A 296 -1.61 -0.11 4.21
C MET A 296 -2.22 -0.36 5.60
N ARG A 297 -3.47 0.05 5.81
CA ARG A 297 -4.20 -0.24 7.04
C ARG A 297 -4.36 -1.76 7.26
N SER A 298 -4.69 -2.50 6.21
CA SER A 298 -4.93 -3.94 6.26
C SER A 298 -3.68 -4.75 6.61
N ILE A 299 -2.46 -4.23 6.43
CA ILE A 299 -1.21 -4.92 6.82
C ILE A 299 -1.27 -5.33 8.29
N LYS A 300 -1.77 -4.47 9.19
CA LYS A 300 -1.86 -4.75 10.64
C LYS A 300 -3.28 -4.73 11.20
N ASN A 301 -4.29 -4.40 10.40
CA ASN A 301 -5.67 -4.18 10.85
C ASN A 301 -5.75 -3.21 12.05
N GLN A 302 -5.03 -2.11 11.96
CA GLN A 302 -5.00 -1.04 12.97
C GLN A 302 -4.80 0.32 12.28
N PRO A 303 -5.04 1.45 12.99
CA PRO A 303 -4.72 2.77 12.46
C PRO A 303 -3.27 2.84 11.99
N PHE A 304 -3.04 3.57 10.90
CA PHE A 304 -1.74 3.79 10.29
C PHE A 304 -1.34 5.27 10.39
N LEU A 305 -0.13 5.61 9.94
CA LEU A 305 0.32 7.00 9.81
C LEU A 305 0.51 7.34 8.32
N LEU A 306 -0.09 8.44 7.89
CA LEU A 306 0.32 9.10 6.64
C LEU A 306 1.60 9.87 6.95
N MET A 307 2.76 9.30 6.55
CA MET A 307 4.08 9.79 6.93
C MET A 307 4.56 10.90 6.02
N GLU A 308 4.26 10.78 4.72
CA GLU A 308 4.56 11.80 3.74
C GLU A 308 3.35 12.08 2.84
N SER A 309 3.15 13.35 2.56
CA SER A 309 2.24 13.84 1.53
C SER A 309 2.77 15.19 1.03
N CYS A 310 2.31 15.65 -0.14
CA CYS A 310 2.78 16.93 -0.64
C CYS A 310 1.80 18.05 -0.26
N PRO A 311 2.23 19.12 0.43
CA PRO A 311 1.34 20.24 0.74
C PRO A 311 1.00 21.08 -0.49
N SER A 312 1.80 21.02 -1.56
CA SER A 312 1.62 21.77 -2.79
C SER A 312 1.76 20.88 -4.02
N ALA A 313 2.91 20.92 -4.69
CA ALA A 313 3.23 20.09 -5.84
C ALA A 313 4.55 19.32 -5.60
N THR A 314 4.61 18.09 -6.07
CA THR A 314 5.88 17.36 -6.18
C THR A 314 6.82 18.04 -7.18
N ASN A 315 8.05 17.54 -7.32
CA ASN A 315 8.95 18.05 -8.37
C ASN A 315 9.56 16.91 -9.21
N TRP A 316 9.23 15.67 -8.89
CA TRP A 316 9.81 14.46 -9.52
C TRP A 316 8.86 13.76 -10.49
N LYS A 317 7.61 14.19 -10.61
CA LYS A 317 6.69 13.70 -11.65
C LYS A 317 6.98 14.39 -12.99
N PRO A 318 6.61 13.76 -14.13
CA PRO A 318 6.76 14.40 -15.45
C PRO A 318 6.06 15.77 -15.54
N ILE A 319 4.93 15.93 -14.86
CA ILE A 319 4.18 17.19 -14.73
C ILE A 319 3.76 17.32 -13.27
N ASN A 320 4.20 18.42 -12.64
CA ASN A 320 3.93 18.72 -11.23
C ASN A 320 2.89 19.84 -11.13
N LYS A 321 1.63 19.47 -11.31
CA LYS A 321 0.50 20.40 -11.29
C LYS A 321 0.09 20.75 -9.87
N LEU A 322 -0.19 22.02 -9.59
CA LEU A 322 -0.67 22.49 -8.28
C LEU A 322 -2.03 21.88 -7.93
N LYS A 323 -2.23 21.55 -6.67
CA LYS A 323 -3.56 21.28 -6.13
C LYS A 323 -4.42 22.54 -6.21
N LYS A 324 -5.70 22.39 -6.57
CA LYS A 324 -6.69 23.45 -6.44
C LYS A 324 -7.02 23.68 -4.97
N PRO A 325 -7.54 24.88 -4.61
CA PRO A 325 -8.05 25.12 -3.26
C PRO A 325 -9.02 24.03 -2.81
N GLY A 326 -8.90 23.59 -1.56
CA GLY A 326 -9.69 22.53 -0.95
C GLY A 326 -9.22 21.10 -1.23
N MET A 327 -8.41 20.85 -2.27
CA MET A 327 -7.93 19.49 -2.58
C MET A 327 -6.99 18.94 -1.50
N MET A 328 -6.18 19.79 -0.87
CA MET A 328 -5.29 19.35 0.19
C MET A 328 -6.07 18.93 1.44
N LEU A 329 -7.05 19.72 1.84
CA LEU A 329 -7.93 19.38 2.97
C LEU A 329 -8.70 18.10 2.71
N ALA A 330 -9.32 17.95 1.51
CA ALA A 330 -10.07 16.74 1.14
C ALA A 330 -9.18 15.49 1.15
N ALA A 331 -7.95 15.57 0.61
CA ALA A 331 -6.99 14.47 0.60
C ALA A 331 -6.51 14.11 2.02
N SER A 332 -6.23 15.11 2.85
CA SER A 332 -5.79 14.91 4.24
C SER A 332 -6.89 14.24 5.07
N LEU A 333 -8.12 14.72 4.96
CA LEU A 333 -9.26 14.13 5.67
C LEU A 333 -9.67 12.76 5.08
N GLN A 334 -9.35 12.47 3.82
CA GLN A 334 -9.48 11.12 3.26
C GLN A 334 -8.57 10.13 3.96
N ALA A 335 -7.30 10.47 4.16
CA ALA A 335 -6.38 9.61 4.91
C ALA A 335 -6.93 9.31 6.31
N VAL A 336 -7.43 10.34 7.02
CA VAL A 336 -8.08 10.17 8.34
C VAL A 336 -9.32 9.27 8.22
N ALA A 337 -10.17 9.48 7.23
CA ALA A 337 -11.37 8.67 6.99
C ALA A 337 -11.01 7.18 6.81
N HIS A 338 -9.91 6.88 6.12
CA HIS A 338 -9.42 5.51 5.88
C HIS A 338 -8.56 4.94 7.01
N GLY A 339 -8.44 5.63 8.16
CA GLY A 339 -7.80 5.08 9.35
C GLY A 339 -6.44 5.68 9.71
N SER A 340 -6.00 6.76 9.06
CA SER A 340 -4.78 7.46 9.49
C SER A 340 -5.02 8.23 10.80
N ASP A 341 -4.04 8.18 11.69
CA ASP A 341 -3.96 9.03 12.88
C ASP A 341 -2.95 10.19 12.71
N SER A 342 -2.53 10.44 11.46
CA SER A 342 -1.63 11.54 11.11
C SER A 342 -1.91 12.13 9.74
N VAL A 343 -1.45 13.36 9.55
CA VAL A 343 -1.21 14.00 8.26
C VAL A 343 0.16 14.67 8.32
N LEU A 344 1.16 14.03 7.71
CA LEU A 344 2.52 14.54 7.69
C LEU A 344 2.93 14.85 6.25
N TYR A 345 3.82 15.83 6.10
CA TYR A 345 4.22 16.36 4.79
C TYR A 345 5.71 16.14 4.52
N PHE A 346 6.05 15.83 3.30
CA PHE A 346 7.35 16.14 2.76
C PHE A 346 7.18 17.42 1.93
N GLN A 347 7.70 18.60 2.36
CA GLN A 347 8.48 18.82 3.57
C GLN A 347 7.99 20.07 4.32
N LEU A 348 8.48 20.29 5.53
CA LEU A 348 8.06 21.45 6.32
C LEU A 348 8.74 22.74 5.85
N HIS A 349 10.06 22.74 5.64
CA HIS A 349 10.81 23.89 5.07
C HIS A 349 11.46 23.46 3.76
N GLN A 350 11.27 24.24 2.69
CA GLN A 350 11.72 23.93 1.33
C GLN A 350 13.25 23.94 1.24
N SER A 351 13.84 22.86 0.71
CA SER A 351 15.29 22.72 0.53
C SER A 351 15.87 23.78 -0.40
N GLN A 352 17.05 24.31 -0.07
CA GLN A 352 17.72 25.34 -0.88
C GLN A 352 18.31 24.83 -2.18
N GLY A 353 18.64 23.55 -2.24
CA GLY A 353 19.43 22.99 -3.33
C GLY A 353 19.10 21.55 -3.64
N ALA A 354 19.90 20.94 -4.51
CA ALA A 354 19.79 19.57 -4.97
C ALA A 354 18.49 19.26 -5.74
N SER A 355 18.17 17.98 -5.90
CA SER A 355 17.08 17.52 -6.78
C SER A 355 15.70 17.95 -6.29
N GLU A 356 15.50 18.12 -4.99
CA GLU A 356 14.18 18.40 -4.38
C GLU A 356 13.98 19.87 -3.98
N LYS A 357 14.84 20.76 -4.44
CA LYS A 357 14.74 22.20 -4.14
C LYS A 357 13.42 22.86 -4.56
N PHE A 358 12.70 22.27 -5.50
CA PHE A 358 11.39 22.74 -5.96
C PHE A 358 10.23 21.85 -5.49
N HIS A 359 10.50 20.86 -4.64
CA HIS A 359 9.42 20.10 -4.01
C HIS A 359 8.63 21.05 -3.10
N GLY A 360 7.30 20.94 -3.14
CA GLY A 360 6.43 21.77 -2.32
C GLY A 360 6.67 21.58 -0.83
N ALA A 361 6.56 22.66 -0.08
CA ALA A 361 6.78 22.67 1.34
C ALA A 361 5.72 23.53 2.05
N VAL A 362 5.60 23.39 3.36
CA VAL A 362 4.74 24.23 4.18
C VAL A 362 5.29 25.66 4.20
N ILE A 363 6.60 25.79 4.41
CA ILE A 363 7.35 27.04 4.32
C ILE A 363 8.21 26.96 3.07
N ASP A 364 7.87 27.77 2.07
CA ASP A 364 8.61 27.85 0.82
C ASP A 364 9.82 28.79 0.88
N HIS A 365 10.54 28.95 -0.25
CA HIS A 365 11.71 29.83 -0.31
C HIS A 365 11.41 31.31 0.00
N TYR A 366 10.16 31.73 -0.12
CA TYR A 366 9.75 33.08 0.30
C TYR A 366 9.81 33.23 1.82
N GLY A 367 9.54 32.15 2.57
CA GLY A 367 9.65 32.11 4.03
C GLY A 367 8.56 32.90 4.76
N GLY A 368 7.36 32.98 4.20
CA GLY A 368 6.22 33.73 4.75
C GLY A 368 5.01 32.85 5.06
N GLU A 369 4.14 33.37 5.93
CA GLU A 369 2.89 32.70 6.36
C GLU A 369 1.66 33.10 5.53
N ASP A 370 1.80 34.03 4.60
CA ASP A 370 0.71 34.57 3.79
C ASP A 370 0.47 33.80 2.47
N THR A 371 1.22 32.72 2.25
CA THR A 371 1.04 31.85 1.08
C THR A 371 -0.27 31.06 1.18
N ARG A 372 -0.86 30.68 0.03
CA ARG A 372 -2.04 29.83 0.00
C ARG A 372 -1.75 28.47 0.64
N VAL A 373 -0.60 27.89 0.40
CA VAL A 373 -0.22 26.58 0.92
C VAL A 373 -0.15 26.59 2.45
N PHE A 374 0.48 27.62 3.04
CA PHE A 374 0.56 27.76 4.49
C PHE A 374 -0.82 27.84 5.13
N LYS A 375 -1.73 28.64 4.53
CA LYS A 375 -3.13 28.77 5.01
C LYS A 375 -3.90 27.46 4.92
N GLU A 376 -3.76 26.73 3.81
CA GLU A 376 -4.42 25.42 3.65
C GLU A 376 -3.85 24.36 4.61
N VAL A 377 -2.54 24.39 4.91
CA VAL A 377 -1.95 23.53 5.96
C VAL A 377 -2.50 23.89 7.35
N THR A 378 -2.64 25.19 7.65
CA THR A 378 -3.27 25.65 8.90
C THR A 378 -4.69 25.13 9.02
N GLU A 379 -5.49 25.21 7.95
CA GLU A 379 -6.86 24.69 7.88
C GLU A 379 -6.93 23.17 8.13
N VAL A 380 -5.97 22.40 7.60
CA VAL A 380 -5.85 20.97 7.93
C VAL A 380 -5.58 20.77 9.42
N GLY A 381 -4.66 21.55 10.01
CA GLY A 381 -4.36 21.47 11.44
C GLY A 381 -5.58 21.74 12.32
N GLU A 382 -6.34 22.79 12.01
CA GLU A 382 -7.60 23.11 12.69
C GLU A 382 -8.62 21.98 12.58
N ALA A 383 -8.76 21.36 11.40
CA ALA A 383 -9.64 20.22 11.18
C ALA A 383 -9.23 19.00 12.01
N LEU A 384 -7.93 18.70 12.09
CA LEU A 384 -7.42 17.59 12.89
C LEU A 384 -7.60 17.82 14.41
N GLU A 385 -7.48 19.06 14.90
CA GLU A 385 -7.81 19.40 16.27
C GLU A 385 -9.30 19.21 16.59
N ALA A 386 -10.18 19.62 15.68
CA ALA A 386 -11.63 19.39 15.80
C ALA A 386 -11.98 17.90 15.84
N LEU A 387 -11.24 17.07 15.09
CA LEU A 387 -11.44 15.63 14.98
C LEU A 387 -10.58 14.79 15.96
N LYS A 388 -10.00 15.39 16.98
CA LYS A 388 -9.09 14.69 17.92
C LYS A 388 -9.69 13.42 18.56
N GLU A 389 -10.99 13.38 18.79
CA GLU A 389 -11.69 12.24 19.40
C GLU A 389 -11.77 11.01 18.45
N VAL A 390 -11.53 11.20 17.15
CA VAL A 390 -11.48 10.10 16.17
C VAL A 390 -10.16 9.32 16.25
N CYS A 391 -9.10 9.92 16.82
CA CYS A 391 -7.79 9.29 16.96
C CYS A 391 -7.88 7.92 17.65
N GLY A 392 -7.22 6.90 17.10
CA GLY A 392 -7.22 5.54 17.62
C GLY A 392 -8.48 4.73 17.33
N SER A 393 -9.49 5.31 16.66
CA SER A 393 -10.68 4.56 16.22
C SER A 393 -10.32 3.59 15.07
N GLN A 394 -11.05 2.50 14.98
CA GLN A 394 -10.81 1.38 14.07
C GLN A 394 -11.78 1.42 12.89
N MET A 395 -11.43 0.73 11.83
CA MET A 395 -12.36 0.43 10.75
C MET A 395 -12.72 -1.06 10.80
N LYS A 396 -14.00 -1.36 10.60
CA LYS A 396 -14.49 -2.72 10.34
C LYS A 396 -15.02 -2.77 8.92
N SER A 397 -14.57 -3.75 8.17
CA SER A 397 -14.93 -3.92 6.76
C SER A 397 -15.74 -5.18 6.57
N PRO A 398 -16.96 -5.10 6.03
CA PRO A 398 -17.76 -6.28 5.71
C PRO A 398 -17.31 -6.97 4.42
N ALA A 399 -16.47 -6.31 3.62
CA ALA A 399 -15.97 -6.81 2.35
C ALA A 399 -14.45 -6.67 2.25
N ALA A 400 -13.83 -7.55 1.48
CA ALA A 400 -12.42 -7.50 1.16
C ALA A 400 -12.16 -7.76 -0.32
N VAL A 401 -11.09 -7.15 -0.84
CA VAL A 401 -10.57 -7.42 -2.18
C VAL A 401 -9.13 -7.92 -2.07
N LEU A 402 -8.83 -9.01 -2.75
CA LEU A 402 -7.48 -9.58 -2.77
C LEU A 402 -6.55 -8.74 -3.64
N TYR A 403 -5.45 -8.28 -3.05
CA TYR A 403 -4.26 -7.79 -3.74
C TYR A 403 -3.02 -8.44 -3.11
N ASP A 404 -2.43 -9.39 -3.83
CA ASP A 404 -1.26 -10.13 -3.34
C ASP A 404 -0.03 -9.77 -4.18
N ARG A 405 1.06 -9.36 -3.52
CA ARG A 405 2.28 -8.89 -4.19
C ARG A 405 2.96 -10.00 -4.96
N GLU A 406 3.01 -11.21 -4.41
CA GLU A 406 3.65 -12.34 -5.08
C GLU A 406 2.83 -12.78 -6.31
N ASN A 407 1.49 -12.74 -6.21
CA ASN A 407 0.61 -12.94 -7.36
C ASN A 407 0.86 -11.89 -8.46
N ASN A 408 1.07 -10.62 -8.08
CA ASN A 408 1.41 -9.57 -9.04
C ASN A 408 2.76 -9.83 -9.73
N TRP A 409 3.79 -10.24 -8.98
CA TRP A 409 5.07 -10.61 -9.56
C TRP A 409 4.95 -11.78 -10.55
N ALA A 410 4.19 -12.82 -10.18
CA ALA A 410 3.98 -13.97 -11.05
C ALA A 410 3.24 -13.57 -12.34
N ILE A 411 2.19 -12.74 -12.26
CA ILE A 411 1.46 -12.23 -13.42
C ILE A 411 2.36 -11.39 -14.35
N GLN A 412 3.25 -10.56 -13.78
CA GLN A 412 4.16 -9.72 -14.56
C GLN A 412 5.18 -10.52 -15.36
N ASP A 413 5.53 -11.72 -14.88
CA ASP A 413 6.45 -12.63 -15.56
C ASP A 413 5.75 -13.65 -16.47
N ALA A 414 4.45 -13.88 -16.26
CA ALA A 414 3.69 -14.86 -17.01
C ALA A 414 3.66 -14.51 -18.50
N GLN A 415 4.10 -15.47 -19.32
CA GLN A 415 3.93 -15.43 -20.77
C GLN A 415 2.65 -16.21 -21.13
N GLY A 416 1.56 -15.47 -21.24
CA GLY A 416 0.22 -16.03 -21.36
C GLY A 416 -0.56 -15.49 -22.56
N PRO A 417 -1.85 -15.42 -22.49
CA PRO A 417 -2.68 -14.91 -23.58
C PRO A 417 -2.36 -13.45 -23.94
N ARG A 418 -1.95 -12.64 -22.95
CA ARG A 418 -1.37 -11.30 -23.14
C ARG A 418 0.00 -11.25 -22.47
N ASN A 419 1.02 -10.68 -23.13
CA ASN A 419 2.36 -10.50 -22.61
C ASN A 419 2.64 -9.03 -22.24
N GLU A 420 1.68 -8.14 -22.51
CA GLU A 420 1.69 -6.74 -22.14
C GLU A 420 0.35 -6.36 -21.51
N ASN A 421 0.37 -5.45 -20.54
CA ASN A 421 -0.84 -4.88 -19.96
C ASN A 421 -1.82 -5.95 -19.42
N MET A 422 -1.37 -6.77 -18.48
CA MET A 422 -2.23 -7.78 -17.83
C MET A 422 -3.26 -7.17 -16.87
N PHE A 423 -3.09 -5.89 -16.49
CA PHE A 423 -4.06 -5.09 -15.76
C PHE A 423 -4.51 -5.64 -14.39
N TYR A 424 -3.64 -6.37 -13.67
CA TYR A 424 -4.01 -6.94 -12.37
C TYR A 424 -4.44 -5.88 -11.36
N THR A 425 -3.66 -4.80 -11.22
CA THR A 425 -4.00 -3.70 -10.31
C THR A 425 -5.33 -3.03 -10.68
N GLU A 426 -5.60 -2.87 -11.97
CA GLU A 426 -6.86 -2.32 -12.49
C GLU A 426 -8.04 -3.25 -12.22
N ALA A 427 -7.85 -4.57 -12.35
CA ALA A 427 -8.88 -5.56 -12.03
C ALA A 427 -9.26 -5.52 -10.54
N VAL A 428 -8.27 -5.40 -9.66
CA VAL A 428 -8.47 -5.18 -8.22
C VAL A 428 -9.20 -3.87 -7.97
N GLN A 429 -8.77 -2.78 -8.61
CA GLN A 429 -9.33 -1.44 -8.43
C GLN A 429 -10.79 -1.35 -8.89
N LYS A 430 -11.17 -2.01 -9.99
CA LYS A 430 -12.57 -2.07 -10.46
C LYS A 430 -13.51 -2.64 -9.39
N GLN A 431 -13.10 -3.75 -8.76
CA GLN A 431 -13.92 -4.41 -7.75
C GLN A 431 -13.91 -3.64 -6.42
N TYR A 432 -12.76 -3.12 -6.00
CA TYR A 432 -12.66 -2.22 -4.86
C TYR A 432 -13.60 -1.01 -5.02
N ARG A 433 -13.52 -0.33 -6.17
CA ARG A 433 -14.38 0.81 -6.48
C ARG A 433 -15.85 0.47 -6.39
N ALA A 434 -16.27 -0.64 -7.01
CA ALA A 434 -17.66 -1.06 -7.03
C ALA A 434 -18.23 -1.30 -5.61
N LEU A 435 -17.44 -1.88 -4.71
CA LEU A 435 -17.80 -2.04 -3.30
C LEU A 435 -17.83 -0.69 -2.55
N ARG A 436 -16.87 0.21 -2.83
CA ARG A 436 -16.85 1.56 -2.24
C ARG A 436 -18.04 2.43 -2.68
N GLU A 437 -18.49 2.29 -3.93
CA GLU A 437 -19.70 2.95 -4.46
C GLU A 437 -20.98 2.54 -3.72
N GLN A 438 -20.98 1.37 -3.06
CA GLN A 438 -22.07 0.93 -2.17
C GLN A 438 -21.97 1.55 -0.76
N GLY A 439 -20.98 2.42 -0.49
CA GLY A 439 -20.76 3.02 0.84
C GLY A 439 -20.15 2.06 1.87
N LEU A 440 -19.51 0.98 1.43
CA LEU A 440 -18.92 -0.03 2.31
C LEU A 440 -17.47 0.29 2.64
N ASN A 441 -17.05 0.03 3.87
CA ASN A 441 -15.63 -0.16 4.17
C ASN A 441 -15.12 -1.42 3.48
N VAL A 442 -13.93 -1.37 2.90
CA VAL A 442 -13.32 -2.48 2.18
C VAL A 442 -11.89 -2.64 2.66
N ASP A 443 -11.49 -3.86 3.00
CA ASP A 443 -10.08 -4.18 3.24
C ASP A 443 -9.43 -4.65 1.94
N VAL A 444 -8.17 -4.29 1.74
CA VAL A 444 -7.34 -4.80 0.65
C VAL A 444 -6.37 -5.80 1.26
N ILE A 445 -6.61 -7.08 0.99
CA ILE A 445 -5.98 -8.18 1.70
C ILE A 445 -5.05 -9.00 0.80
N SER A 446 -4.17 -9.79 1.39
CA SER A 446 -3.37 -10.79 0.71
C SER A 446 -3.82 -12.20 1.09
N MET A 447 -3.27 -13.22 0.47
CA MET A 447 -3.68 -14.62 0.62
C MET A 447 -3.56 -15.16 2.07
N GLU A 448 -2.71 -14.56 2.90
CA GLU A 448 -2.52 -15.00 4.29
C GLU A 448 -3.58 -14.47 5.28
N HIS A 449 -4.36 -13.44 4.89
CA HIS A 449 -5.39 -12.88 5.78
C HIS A 449 -6.50 -13.88 6.07
N GLU A 450 -7.03 -13.86 7.30
CA GLU A 450 -8.23 -14.60 7.67
C GLU A 450 -9.46 -14.02 6.98
N LEU A 451 -10.31 -14.89 6.41
CA LEU A 451 -11.45 -14.48 5.61
C LEU A 451 -12.78 -14.48 6.38
N SER A 452 -12.85 -15.15 7.52
CA SER A 452 -14.09 -15.41 8.25
C SER A 452 -14.84 -14.18 8.75
N SER A 453 -14.18 -13.03 8.86
CA SER A 453 -14.80 -11.77 9.27
C SER A 453 -15.53 -11.04 8.14
N TYR A 454 -15.25 -11.39 6.87
CA TYR A 454 -15.85 -10.75 5.71
C TYR A 454 -17.10 -11.50 5.26
N LYS A 455 -18.09 -10.76 4.80
CA LYS A 455 -19.28 -11.31 4.14
C LYS A 455 -19.05 -11.49 2.65
N ILE A 456 -18.26 -10.61 2.02
CA ILE A 456 -17.86 -10.71 0.62
C ILE A 456 -16.33 -10.69 0.54
N VAL A 457 -15.77 -11.64 -0.19
CA VAL A 457 -14.34 -11.67 -0.60
C VAL A 457 -14.29 -11.72 -2.12
N ALA A 458 -13.71 -10.68 -2.71
CA ALA A 458 -13.40 -10.62 -4.13
C ALA A 458 -11.92 -11.01 -4.34
N ALA A 459 -11.68 -11.98 -5.21
CA ALA A 459 -10.35 -12.48 -5.58
C ALA A 459 -10.10 -12.34 -7.08
N PRO A 460 -9.91 -11.10 -7.60
CA PRO A 460 -9.66 -10.86 -9.01
C PRO A 460 -8.33 -11.44 -9.44
N MET A 461 -8.30 -12.12 -10.59
CA MET A 461 -7.09 -12.67 -11.22
C MET A 461 -6.14 -13.33 -10.19
N ALA A 462 -6.67 -14.17 -9.31
CA ALA A 462 -5.87 -14.91 -8.35
C ALA A 462 -5.11 -16.05 -9.07
N TYR A 463 -4.18 -15.65 -9.95
CA TYR A 463 -3.42 -16.48 -10.87
C TYR A 463 -2.61 -17.57 -10.16
N MET A 464 -1.88 -17.15 -9.13
CA MET A 464 -1.06 -18.03 -8.29
C MET A 464 -1.79 -18.36 -7.00
N PHE A 465 -1.81 -19.63 -6.60
CA PHE A 465 -2.22 -20.04 -5.28
C PHE A 465 -1.01 -20.43 -4.44
N LYS A 466 -0.84 -19.78 -3.30
CA LYS A 466 0.06 -20.24 -2.24
C LYS A 466 -0.53 -21.49 -1.58
N ASP A 467 0.32 -22.31 -0.98
CA ASP A 467 -0.09 -23.59 -0.37
C ASP A 467 -1.35 -23.45 0.50
N GLY A 468 -2.39 -24.20 0.15
CA GLY A 468 -3.65 -24.27 0.90
C GLY A 468 -4.60 -23.08 0.69
N TYR A 469 -4.31 -22.17 -0.25
CA TYR A 469 -5.18 -21.02 -0.48
C TYR A 469 -6.51 -21.39 -1.11
N GLU A 470 -6.53 -22.37 -2.01
CA GLU A 470 -7.75 -22.92 -2.60
C GLU A 470 -8.68 -23.55 -1.56
N GLU A 471 -8.14 -24.29 -0.59
CA GLU A 471 -8.92 -24.83 0.53
C GLU A 471 -9.49 -23.72 1.40
N LYS A 472 -8.71 -22.66 1.63
CA LYS A 472 -9.14 -21.49 2.41
C LYS A 472 -10.32 -20.78 1.73
N LEU A 473 -10.25 -20.55 0.42
CA LEU A 473 -11.35 -19.95 -0.36
C LEU A 473 -12.59 -20.84 -0.36
N ARG A 474 -12.41 -22.15 -0.57
CA ARG A 474 -13.50 -23.11 -0.55
C ARG A 474 -14.19 -23.17 0.82
N ALA A 475 -13.40 -23.28 1.90
CA ALA A 475 -13.93 -23.28 3.27
C ALA A 475 -14.65 -21.95 3.60
N TYR A 476 -14.17 -20.82 3.11
CA TYR A 476 -14.85 -19.54 3.29
C TYR A 476 -16.27 -19.55 2.69
N ALA A 477 -16.42 -19.99 1.43
CA ALA A 477 -17.71 -20.10 0.78
C ALA A 477 -18.61 -21.15 1.47
N GLU A 478 -18.06 -22.32 1.79
CA GLU A 478 -18.81 -23.40 2.47
C GLU A 478 -19.41 -22.95 3.80
N ASN A 479 -18.73 -22.08 4.54
CA ASN A 479 -19.17 -21.55 5.84
C ASN A 479 -20.09 -20.33 5.76
N GLY A 480 -20.48 -19.87 4.57
CA GLY A 480 -21.48 -18.81 4.40
C GLY A 480 -20.96 -17.50 3.81
N GLY A 481 -19.69 -17.49 3.38
CA GLY A 481 -19.13 -16.32 2.68
C GLY A 481 -19.59 -16.22 1.22
N THR A 482 -19.66 -15.02 0.69
CA THR A 482 -19.83 -14.75 -0.74
C THR A 482 -18.45 -14.57 -1.37
N LEU A 483 -18.01 -15.56 -2.14
CA LEU A 483 -16.74 -15.57 -2.86
C LEU A 483 -16.95 -15.15 -4.30
N VAL A 484 -16.21 -14.14 -4.75
CA VAL A 484 -16.18 -13.70 -6.15
C VAL A 484 -14.79 -13.94 -6.71
N ILE A 485 -14.66 -14.88 -7.65
CA ILE A 485 -13.42 -15.17 -8.38
C ILE A 485 -13.58 -14.79 -9.86
N THR A 486 -12.49 -14.44 -10.51
CA THR A 486 -12.54 -14.00 -11.90
C THR A 486 -11.69 -14.89 -12.81
N TYR A 487 -11.72 -14.57 -14.09
CA TYR A 487 -10.78 -15.11 -15.06
C TYR A 487 -9.35 -15.14 -14.52
N TRP A 488 -8.56 -16.08 -15.04
CA TRP A 488 -7.16 -16.27 -14.68
C TRP A 488 -6.95 -16.56 -13.19
N THR A 489 -7.75 -17.46 -12.64
CA THR A 489 -7.70 -17.87 -11.25
C THR A 489 -7.19 -19.30 -11.11
N GLY A 490 -6.20 -19.53 -10.21
CA GLY A 490 -5.71 -20.85 -9.83
C GLY A 490 -5.01 -21.60 -10.95
N LEU A 491 -4.12 -20.92 -11.69
CA LEU A 491 -3.36 -21.53 -12.78
C LEU A 491 -2.05 -22.16 -12.30
N VAL A 492 -1.36 -21.51 -11.35
CA VAL A 492 -0.03 -21.92 -10.89
C VAL A 492 0.03 -21.99 -9.37
N ASP A 493 0.98 -22.80 -8.86
CA ASP A 493 1.31 -22.90 -7.45
C ASP A 493 2.26 -21.78 -6.99
N GLY A 494 2.61 -21.77 -5.72
CA GLY A 494 3.50 -20.76 -5.12
C GLY A 494 4.94 -20.75 -5.68
N THR A 495 5.27 -21.62 -6.64
CA THR A 495 6.55 -21.63 -7.37
C THR A 495 6.39 -21.25 -8.86
N ASP A 496 5.22 -20.72 -9.22
CA ASP A 496 4.83 -20.39 -10.60
C ASP A 496 4.81 -21.60 -11.53
N LYS A 497 4.53 -22.77 -10.98
CA LYS A 497 4.39 -24.02 -11.72
C LYS A 497 2.91 -24.32 -11.96
N CYS A 498 2.53 -24.61 -13.21
CA CYS A 498 1.14 -24.90 -13.56
C CYS A 498 0.57 -26.08 -12.78
N PHE A 499 -0.62 -25.89 -12.23
CA PHE A 499 -1.43 -27.00 -11.71
C PHE A 499 -1.86 -27.92 -12.82
N LEU A 500 -1.96 -29.20 -12.51
CA LEU A 500 -2.50 -30.23 -13.42
C LEU A 500 -3.93 -30.58 -13.00
N GLY A 501 -4.77 -30.92 -13.97
CA GLY A 501 -6.14 -31.38 -13.71
C GLY A 501 -7.24 -30.35 -13.98
N GLY A 502 -6.87 -29.13 -14.38
CA GLY A 502 -7.81 -28.07 -14.77
C GLY A 502 -7.89 -26.89 -13.81
N THR A 503 -8.49 -25.82 -14.28
CA THR A 503 -8.62 -24.52 -13.58
C THR A 503 -10.08 -24.07 -13.48
N PRO A 504 -10.45 -23.28 -12.48
CA PRO A 504 -9.65 -22.83 -11.34
C PRO A 504 -9.28 -23.99 -10.41
N TYR A 505 -7.97 -24.22 -10.19
CA TYR A 505 -7.49 -25.35 -9.40
C TYR A 505 -8.11 -25.38 -7.99
N GLY A 506 -8.55 -26.56 -7.55
CA GLY A 506 -9.17 -26.76 -6.23
C GLY A 506 -10.53 -26.09 -6.03
N LEU A 507 -10.99 -25.24 -6.96
CA LEU A 507 -12.26 -24.50 -6.87
C LEU A 507 -13.28 -24.91 -7.95
N MET A 508 -12.95 -25.81 -8.87
CA MET A 508 -13.87 -26.22 -9.96
C MET A 508 -15.21 -26.76 -9.43
N GLU A 509 -15.20 -27.56 -8.37
CA GLU A 509 -16.42 -28.05 -7.74
C GLU A 509 -17.21 -26.91 -7.10
N ALA A 510 -16.55 -26.05 -6.34
CA ALA A 510 -17.21 -24.95 -5.65
C ALA A 510 -17.77 -23.90 -6.63
N ALA A 511 -17.09 -23.65 -7.74
CA ALA A 511 -17.55 -22.78 -8.81
C ALA A 511 -18.54 -23.45 -9.78
N GLY A 512 -18.63 -24.79 -9.80
CA GLY A 512 -19.51 -25.56 -10.66
C GLY A 512 -19.13 -25.48 -12.16
N LEU A 513 -17.82 -25.27 -12.44
CA LEU A 513 -17.32 -25.14 -13.79
C LEU A 513 -15.83 -25.49 -13.89
N ARG A 514 -15.33 -25.55 -15.12
CA ARG A 514 -13.90 -25.52 -15.43
C ARG A 514 -13.62 -24.60 -16.62
N THR A 515 -12.47 -23.96 -16.65
CA THR A 515 -11.98 -23.20 -17.81
C THR A 515 -11.51 -24.18 -18.88
N THR A 516 -11.78 -23.86 -20.14
CA THR A 516 -11.37 -24.67 -21.30
C THR A 516 -10.38 -23.95 -22.21
N GLU A 517 -10.61 -22.68 -22.48
CA GLU A 517 -9.80 -21.82 -23.34
C GLU A 517 -9.82 -20.40 -22.81
N ILE A 518 -8.84 -19.60 -23.23
CA ILE A 518 -8.73 -18.17 -22.90
C ILE A 518 -8.48 -17.43 -24.20
N ASP A 519 -9.35 -16.49 -24.52
CA ASP A 519 -9.19 -15.58 -25.63
C ASP A 519 -8.65 -14.23 -25.15
N ALA A 520 -7.66 -13.69 -25.87
CA ALA A 520 -7.08 -12.38 -25.60
C ALA A 520 -7.50 -11.41 -26.70
N LEU A 521 -8.26 -10.39 -26.32
CA LEU A 521 -8.71 -9.36 -27.24
C LEU A 521 -7.59 -8.33 -27.48
N TYR A 522 -7.46 -7.86 -28.72
CA TYR A 522 -6.65 -6.66 -28.99
C TYR A 522 -7.28 -5.43 -28.36
N ASP A 523 -6.50 -4.35 -28.17
CA ASP A 523 -6.95 -3.12 -27.49
C ASP A 523 -8.13 -2.43 -28.21
N TRP A 524 -8.35 -2.71 -29.50
CA TRP A 524 -9.47 -2.18 -30.31
C TRP A 524 -10.67 -3.13 -30.37
N GLU A 525 -10.57 -4.32 -29.80
CA GLU A 525 -11.64 -5.33 -29.78
C GLU A 525 -12.38 -5.30 -28.46
N GLU A 526 -13.63 -5.71 -28.51
CA GLU A 526 -14.48 -5.92 -27.34
C GLU A 526 -15.49 -7.04 -27.61
N ASN A 527 -15.92 -7.69 -26.57
CA ASN A 527 -17.05 -8.60 -26.56
C ASN A 527 -18.08 -8.07 -25.56
N HIS A 528 -19.24 -8.67 -25.47
CA HIS A 528 -20.31 -8.26 -24.58
C HIS A 528 -20.80 -9.43 -23.74
N GLY A 529 -21.03 -9.17 -22.45
CA GLY A 529 -21.79 -10.05 -21.57
C GLY A 529 -23.26 -9.65 -21.58
N ILE A 530 -24.14 -10.57 -21.96
CA ILE A 530 -25.59 -10.36 -22.04
C ILE A 530 -26.26 -11.13 -20.91
N SER A 531 -27.07 -10.47 -20.10
CA SER A 531 -27.74 -11.07 -18.96
C SER A 531 -28.80 -12.10 -19.37
N GLU A 532 -28.80 -13.25 -18.69
CA GLU A 532 -29.89 -14.25 -18.79
C GLU A 532 -31.13 -13.76 -18.05
N PRO A 533 -32.31 -13.87 -18.67
CA PRO A 533 -33.56 -13.48 -17.99
C PRO A 533 -33.82 -14.34 -16.74
N GLY A 534 -34.19 -13.67 -15.64
CA GLY A 534 -34.55 -14.36 -14.39
C GLY A 534 -33.38 -15.00 -13.65
N ASN A 535 -32.14 -14.54 -13.92
CA ASN A 535 -30.95 -15.00 -13.21
C ASN A 535 -31.01 -14.65 -11.71
N HIS A 536 -30.27 -15.42 -10.92
CA HIS A 536 -30.27 -15.37 -9.45
C HIS A 536 -30.13 -13.96 -8.86
N LEU A 537 -29.23 -13.14 -9.38
CA LEU A 537 -28.99 -11.77 -8.89
C LEU A 537 -29.91 -10.73 -9.54
N GLU A 538 -30.78 -11.13 -10.48
CA GLU A 538 -31.61 -10.20 -11.26
C GLU A 538 -30.79 -9.11 -11.98
N ILE A 539 -29.54 -9.43 -12.38
CA ILE A 539 -28.72 -8.56 -13.23
C ILE A 539 -29.39 -8.46 -14.59
N SER A 540 -29.51 -7.25 -15.11
CA SER A 540 -30.12 -7.00 -16.40
C SER A 540 -29.29 -6.03 -17.22
N GLY A 541 -29.09 -6.31 -18.49
CA GLY A 541 -28.36 -5.44 -19.41
C GLY A 541 -27.31 -6.17 -20.24
N THR A 542 -26.54 -5.36 -20.94
CA THR A 542 -25.39 -5.76 -21.73
C THR A 542 -24.21 -4.96 -21.28
N TYR A 543 -23.08 -5.62 -20.99
CA TYR A 543 -21.86 -4.99 -20.46
C TYR A 543 -20.66 -5.39 -21.32
N THR A 544 -19.77 -4.44 -21.54
CA THR A 544 -18.55 -4.65 -22.34
C THR A 544 -17.54 -5.54 -21.63
N CYS A 545 -16.95 -6.48 -22.37
CA CYS A 545 -15.81 -7.30 -21.98
C CYS A 545 -14.59 -6.86 -22.79
N LYS A 546 -13.43 -6.74 -22.15
CA LYS A 546 -12.16 -6.36 -22.78
C LYS A 546 -11.03 -7.28 -22.38
N ASN A 547 -9.88 -7.12 -22.98
CA ASN A 547 -8.61 -7.74 -22.64
C ASN A 547 -8.58 -9.28 -22.64
N LEU A 548 -9.35 -9.93 -21.75
CA LEU A 548 -9.38 -11.38 -21.58
C LEU A 548 -10.82 -11.89 -21.46
N CYS A 549 -11.12 -12.96 -22.20
CA CYS A 549 -12.37 -13.69 -22.18
C CYS A 549 -12.11 -15.19 -22.02
N GLU A 550 -12.49 -15.78 -20.90
CA GLU A 550 -12.38 -17.21 -20.67
C GLU A 550 -13.62 -17.96 -21.14
N LEU A 551 -13.41 -19.07 -21.80
CA LEU A 551 -14.44 -20.01 -22.18
C LEU A 551 -14.53 -21.08 -21.09
N VAL A 552 -15.70 -21.21 -20.47
CA VAL A 552 -15.92 -22.14 -19.39
C VAL A 552 -16.92 -23.23 -19.77
N LYS A 553 -16.66 -24.43 -19.27
CA LYS A 553 -17.62 -25.54 -19.31
C LYS A 553 -18.28 -25.66 -17.95
N VAL A 554 -19.56 -25.31 -17.89
CA VAL A 554 -20.39 -25.42 -16.70
C VAL A 554 -20.76 -26.87 -16.44
N SER A 555 -20.68 -27.30 -15.19
CA SER A 555 -21.17 -28.60 -14.70
C SER A 555 -22.54 -28.47 -14.02
N ASP A 556 -22.65 -27.62 -13.03
CA ASP A 556 -23.86 -27.44 -12.22
C ASP A 556 -24.05 -26.00 -11.67
N ALA A 557 -23.25 -25.03 -12.15
CA ALA A 557 -23.48 -23.63 -11.86
C ALA A 557 -24.64 -23.05 -12.69
N GLU A 558 -25.34 -22.10 -12.15
CA GLU A 558 -26.29 -21.27 -12.89
C GLU A 558 -25.53 -20.26 -13.77
N VAL A 559 -25.99 -20.08 -14.99
CA VAL A 559 -25.44 -19.06 -15.91
C VAL A 559 -26.20 -17.76 -15.71
N LEU A 560 -25.51 -16.72 -15.28
CA LEU A 560 -26.10 -15.40 -15.10
C LEU A 560 -26.00 -14.54 -16.36
N MET A 561 -24.92 -14.72 -17.14
CA MET A 561 -24.66 -13.97 -18.37
C MET A 561 -23.93 -14.83 -19.41
N ARG A 562 -24.12 -14.51 -20.69
CA ARG A 562 -23.44 -15.15 -21.82
C ARG A 562 -22.74 -14.14 -22.71
N TYR A 563 -21.68 -14.58 -23.38
CA TYR A 563 -21.01 -13.79 -24.43
C TYR A 563 -22.00 -13.50 -25.59
N GLY A 564 -21.96 -12.27 -26.11
CA GLY A 564 -22.80 -11.81 -27.21
C GLY A 564 -22.17 -11.96 -28.57
N ASP A 565 -20.85 -11.95 -28.65
CA ASP A 565 -20.10 -11.81 -29.88
C ASP A 565 -19.07 -12.91 -30.06
N ASP A 566 -18.44 -12.93 -31.28
CA ASP A 566 -17.41 -13.87 -31.69
C ASP A 566 -17.91 -15.32 -31.87
N PHE A 567 -16.99 -16.26 -32.19
CA PHE A 567 -17.32 -17.66 -32.42
C PHE A 567 -17.86 -18.38 -31.19
N TYR A 568 -17.66 -17.80 -29.99
CA TYR A 568 -18.15 -18.31 -28.72
C TYR A 568 -19.39 -17.55 -28.18
N ALA A 569 -20.09 -16.81 -29.07
CA ALA A 569 -21.36 -16.21 -28.70
C ALA A 569 -22.33 -17.24 -28.11
N GLY A 570 -22.99 -16.91 -26.99
CA GLY A 570 -23.84 -17.83 -26.22
C GLY A 570 -23.11 -18.68 -25.20
N ALA A 571 -21.77 -18.70 -25.15
CA ALA A 571 -21.04 -19.34 -24.07
C ALA A 571 -21.17 -18.57 -22.73
N PRO A 572 -21.14 -19.26 -21.57
CA PRO A 572 -21.24 -18.62 -20.28
C PRO A 572 -20.07 -17.67 -20.00
N VAL A 573 -20.35 -16.47 -19.44
CA VAL A 573 -19.32 -15.52 -19.00
C VAL A 573 -19.41 -15.21 -17.51
N VAL A 574 -20.63 -15.13 -16.91
CA VAL A 574 -20.80 -14.96 -15.47
C VAL A 574 -21.69 -16.09 -14.96
N THR A 575 -21.23 -16.75 -13.91
CA THR A 575 -21.97 -17.86 -13.29
C THR A 575 -22.09 -17.71 -11.78
N HIS A 576 -23.02 -18.44 -11.20
CA HIS A 576 -23.28 -18.53 -9.77
C HIS A 576 -23.46 -19.98 -9.34
N LYS A 577 -22.97 -20.28 -8.14
CA LYS A 577 -23.28 -21.53 -7.47
C LYS A 577 -23.45 -21.34 -5.97
N ALA A 578 -24.57 -21.81 -5.41
CA ALA A 578 -24.67 -22.00 -3.98
C ALA A 578 -23.74 -23.14 -3.55
N TYR A 579 -22.85 -22.88 -2.60
CA TYR A 579 -21.87 -23.83 -2.10
C TYR A 579 -21.82 -23.85 -0.58
N GLY A 580 -22.17 -24.96 0.02
CA GLY A 580 -22.36 -25.07 1.45
C GLY A 580 -23.44 -24.11 1.95
N LYS A 581 -23.08 -23.12 2.76
CA LYS A 581 -23.96 -22.07 3.27
C LYS A 581 -23.81 -20.75 2.55
N GLY A 582 -22.87 -20.62 1.62
CA GLY A 582 -22.54 -19.39 0.94
C GLY A 582 -22.66 -19.50 -0.58
N HIS A 583 -22.01 -18.58 -1.26
CA HIS A 583 -22.14 -18.39 -2.69
C HIS A 583 -20.77 -18.26 -3.35
N VAL A 584 -20.62 -18.83 -4.54
CA VAL A 584 -19.44 -18.64 -5.41
C VAL A 584 -19.90 -18.04 -6.72
N TYR A 585 -19.36 -16.89 -7.06
CA TYR A 585 -19.53 -16.22 -8.33
C TYR A 585 -18.24 -16.32 -9.15
N TYR A 586 -18.36 -16.64 -10.41
CA TYR A 586 -17.26 -16.64 -11.36
C TYR A 586 -17.51 -15.64 -12.47
N VAL A 587 -16.55 -14.74 -12.69
CA VAL A 587 -16.60 -13.73 -13.76
C VAL A 587 -15.50 -14.05 -14.77
N GLY A 588 -15.87 -14.64 -15.90
CA GLY A 588 -14.93 -15.19 -16.89
C GLY A 588 -14.33 -14.17 -17.85
N ALA A 589 -14.58 -12.86 -17.68
CA ALA A 589 -14.02 -11.83 -18.53
C ALA A 589 -13.65 -10.56 -17.76
N ASP A 590 -12.77 -9.74 -18.34
CA ASP A 590 -12.53 -8.37 -17.85
C ASP A 590 -13.71 -7.47 -18.21
N MET A 591 -14.68 -7.41 -17.29
CA MET A 591 -15.90 -6.64 -17.46
C MET A 591 -15.67 -5.15 -17.21
N GLU A 592 -16.49 -4.31 -17.82
CA GLU A 592 -16.48 -2.87 -17.53
C GLU A 592 -16.94 -2.52 -16.11
N GLN A 593 -16.63 -1.30 -15.64
CA GLN A 593 -16.95 -0.85 -14.28
C GLN A 593 -18.44 -0.93 -13.95
N ALA A 594 -19.32 -0.58 -14.91
CA ALA A 594 -20.76 -0.59 -14.72
C ALA A 594 -21.28 -1.98 -14.30
N PHE A 595 -20.75 -3.04 -14.88
CA PHE A 595 -21.08 -4.41 -14.46
C PHE A 595 -20.77 -4.63 -12.97
N TYR A 596 -19.54 -4.31 -12.54
CA TYR A 596 -19.14 -4.55 -11.15
C TYR A 596 -19.96 -3.71 -10.16
N SER A 597 -20.31 -2.47 -10.51
CA SER A 597 -21.15 -1.60 -9.67
C SER A 597 -22.56 -2.19 -9.49
N ASP A 598 -23.18 -2.67 -10.56
CA ASP A 598 -24.50 -3.33 -10.50
C ASP A 598 -24.41 -4.69 -9.77
N PHE A 599 -23.40 -5.48 -10.08
CA PHE A 599 -23.16 -6.79 -9.47
C PHE A 599 -23.01 -6.67 -7.95
N TYR A 600 -22.09 -5.83 -7.46
CA TYR A 600 -21.84 -5.69 -6.02
C TYR A 600 -22.98 -4.99 -5.29
N GLY A 601 -23.74 -4.12 -5.97
CA GLY A 601 -24.96 -3.56 -5.42
C GLY A 601 -26.00 -4.63 -5.06
N LYS A 602 -26.08 -5.71 -5.84
CA LYS A 602 -26.99 -6.84 -5.61
C LYS A 602 -26.37 -7.89 -4.67
N ALA A 603 -25.11 -8.25 -4.88
CA ALA A 603 -24.40 -9.22 -4.04
C ALA A 603 -24.28 -8.76 -2.57
N ALA A 604 -24.08 -7.44 -2.33
CA ALA A 604 -24.05 -6.89 -0.98
C ALA A 604 -25.42 -7.04 -0.26
N LYS A 605 -26.52 -6.84 -0.98
CA LYS A 605 -27.88 -7.06 -0.43
C LYS A 605 -28.11 -8.54 -0.10
N GLU A 606 -27.73 -9.44 -0.99
CA GLU A 606 -27.82 -10.88 -0.77
C GLU A 606 -27.01 -11.32 0.45
N ALA A 607 -25.78 -10.80 0.60
CA ALA A 607 -24.91 -11.06 1.75
C ALA A 607 -25.41 -10.38 3.05
N GLY A 608 -26.54 -9.67 3.01
CA GLY A 608 -27.12 -8.97 4.17
C GLY A 608 -26.22 -7.87 4.71
N ILE A 609 -25.50 -7.16 3.81
CA ILE A 609 -24.67 -6.01 4.17
C ILE A 609 -25.54 -4.76 4.09
N GLN A 610 -25.51 -3.97 5.17
CA GLN A 610 -26.16 -2.67 5.20
C GLN A 610 -25.10 -1.57 5.18
N ALA A 611 -25.17 -0.66 4.23
CA ALA A 611 -24.34 0.53 4.21
C ALA A 611 -24.78 1.50 5.34
N PRO A 612 -23.82 2.25 5.94
CA PRO A 612 -24.13 3.25 6.97
C PRO A 612 -25.12 4.31 6.53
N LEU A 613 -25.11 4.67 5.25
CA LEU A 613 -26.14 5.47 4.59
C LEU A 613 -26.95 4.56 3.67
N GLY A 614 -28.28 4.64 3.73
CA GLY A 614 -29.17 3.83 2.87
C GLY A 614 -29.03 4.13 1.38
N PHE A 615 -28.50 5.31 1.03
CA PHE A 615 -28.22 5.76 -0.33
C PHE A 615 -26.92 6.58 -0.35
N VAL A 616 -26.06 6.29 -1.28
CA VAL A 616 -24.82 7.05 -1.52
C VAL A 616 -24.91 7.70 -2.90
N PRO A 617 -24.90 9.04 -2.99
CA PRO A 617 -24.86 9.71 -4.29
C PRO A 617 -23.60 9.36 -5.07
N ALA A 618 -23.68 9.33 -6.39
CA ALA A 618 -22.51 9.11 -7.24
C ALA A 618 -21.38 10.10 -6.90
N GLU A 619 -20.15 9.59 -6.89
CA GLU A 619 -18.91 10.33 -6.58
C GLU A 619 -18.83 10.90 -5.14
N VAL A 620 -19.67 10.40 -4.24
CA VAL A 620 -19.56 10.63 -2.80
C VAL A 620 -18.93 9.40 -2.14
N SER A 621 -17.91 9.60 -1.33
CA SER A 621 -17.29 8.54 -0.53
C SER A 621 -17.85 8.54 0.88
N VAL A 622 -18.17 7.36 1.38
CA VAL A 622 -18.62 7.11 2.76
C VAL A 622 -17.67 6.15 3.43
N THR A 623 -17.21 6.49 4.63
CA THR A 623 -16.28 5.67 5.40
C THR A 623 -16.64 5.72 6.88
N LEU A 624 -16.62 4.57 7.55
CA LEU A 624 -16.99 4.44 8.96
C LEU A 624 -15.76 4.05 9.80
N ARG A 625 -15.42 4.88 10.77
CA ARG A 625 -14.50 4.55 11.87
C ARG A 625 -15.28 4.37 13.16
N GLU A 626 -14.79 3.54 14.07
CA GLU A 626 -15.48 3.30 15.34
C GLU A 626 -14.50 3.04 16.49
N ASN A 627 -14.92 3.38 17.70
CA ASN A 627 -14.29 2.96 18.93
C ASN A 627 -15.32 2.24 19.83
N GLN A 628 -15.03 2.06 21.12
CA GLN A 628 -15.93 1.37 22.03
C GLN A 628 -17.25 2.13 22.27
N GLU A 629 -17.22 3.46 22.17
CA GLU A 629 -18.33 4.33 22.57
C GLU A 629 -19.05 4.94 21.37
N ASN A 630 -18.34 5.19 20.26
CA ASN A 630 -18.84 6.00 19.17
C ASN A 630 -18.56 5.39 17.80
N GLU A 631 -19.41 5.74 16.85
CA GLU A 631 -19.22 5.61 15.40
C GLU A 631 -18.96 7.00 14.83
N TYR A 632 -18.01 7.08 13.87
CA TYR A 632 -17.64 8.30 13.16
C TYR A 632 -17.80 8.06 11.66
N LEU A 633 -18.78 8.68 11.06
CA LEU A 633 -19.11 8.54 9.64
C LEU A 633 -18.54 9.72 8.87
N PHE A 634 -17.54 9.45 8.04
CA PHE A 634 -16.96 10.41 7.11
C PHE A 634 -17.71 10.37 5.79
N ILE A 635 -18.11 11.52 5.31
CA ILE A 635 -18.78 11.71 4.01
C ILE A 635 -17.98 12.75 3.25
N GLN A 636 -17.52 12.41 2.04
CA GLN A 636 -16.70 13.30 1.23
C GLN A 636 -17.25 13.40 -0.19
N ASN A 637 -17.51 14.61 -0.65
CA ASN A 637 -18.00 14.87 -2.00
C ASN A 637 -16.83 15.10 -2.96
N TYR A 638 -16.52 14.14 -3.81
CA TYR A 638 -15.48 14.26 -4.86
C TYR A 638 -16.05 14.64 -6.23
N ALA A 639 -17.36 14.81 -6.35
CA ALA A 639 -17.98 15.35 -7.56
C ALA A 639 -17.59 16.82 -7.77
N ARG A 640 -17.62 17.25 -9.02
CA ARG A 640 -17.40 18.66 -9.40
C ARG A 640 -18.63 19.53 -9.22
N GLU A 641 -19.69 18.97 -8.66
CA GLU A 641 -20.97 19.63 -8.40
C GLU A 641 -21.41 19.39 -6.95
N THR A 642 -22.36 20.17 -6.49
CA THR A 642 -22.96 19.96 -5.17
C THR A 642 -23.77 18.67 -5.13
N LYS A 643 -23.72 17.97 -4.00
CA LYS A 643 -24.50 16.76 -3.76
C LYS A 643 -25.40 16.94 -2.55
N ALA A 644 -26.63 16.47 -2.66
CA ALA A 644 -27.54 16.39 -1.53
C ALA A 644 -27.25 15.08 -0.75
N VAL A 645 -26.81 15.20 0.49
CA VAL A 645 -26.54 14.08 1.38
C VAL A 645 -27.18 14.36 2.73
N PRO A 646 -28.31 13.72 3.04
CA PRO A 646 -29.01 13.95 4.28
C PRO A 646 -28.16 13.49 5.48
N VAL A 647 -28.34 14.18 6.61
CA VAL A 647 -27.77 13.77 7.89
C VAL A 647 -28.80 12.87 8.59
N PRO A 648 -28.48 11.58 8.84
CA PRO A 648 -29.40 10.71 9.57
C PRO A 648 -29.65 11.23 10.98
N ALA A 649 -30.90 11.14 11.44
CA ALA A 649 -31.35 11.76 12.69
C ALA A 649 -30.61 11.27 13.95
N GLU A 650 -30.03 10.08 13.91
CA GLU A 650 -29.26 9.47 14.99
C GLU A 650 -27.80 9.95 15.07
N TYR A 651 -27.35 10.77 14.10
CA TYR A 651 -26.00 11.31 14.05
C TYR A 651 -25.98 12.81 14.38
N GLU A 652 -24.94 13.26 15.04
CA GLU A 652 -24.58 14.69 15.20
C GLU A 652 -23.43 15.04 14.27
N VAL A 653 -23.42 16.26 13.74
CA VAL A 653 -22.31 16.78 12.92
C VAL A 653 -21.21 17.28 13.86
N ILE A 654 -20.03 16.66 13.78
CA ILE A 654 -18.85 17.11 14.58
C ILE A 654 -17.84 17.89 13.73
N TYR A 655 -17.94 17.82 12.40
CA TYR A 655 -17.13 18.60 11.47
C TYR A 655 -17.84 18.80 10.12
N GLY A 656 -17.64 19.97 9.51
CA GLY A 656 -18.26 20.35 8.23
C GLY A 656 -19.65 20.97 8.39
N ALA A 657 -20.30 21.28 7.27
CA ALA A 657 -21.63 21.91 7.28
C ALA A 657 -22.73 20.92 7.69
N ALA A 658 -23.70 21.41 8.45
CA ALA A 658 -24.83 20.61 8.93
C ALA A 658 -26.03 20.59 7.96
N ASP A 659 -26.05 21.43 6.94
CA ASP A 659 -27.09 21.43 5.89
C ASP A 659 -26.97 20.19 4.98
N GLU A 660 -28.02 19.87 4.25
CA GLU A 660 -28.02 18.68 3.38
C GLU A 660 -27.13 18.82 2.14
N ILE A 661 -26.67 20.01 1.81
CA ILE A 661 -25.92 20.29 0.58
C ILE A 661 -24.43 20.27 0.85
N MET A 662 -23.71 19.36 0.20
CA MET A 662 -22.25 19.28 0.25
C MET A 662 -21.64 19.89 -1.00
N GLN A 663 -20.77 20.88 -0.80
CA GLN A 663 -19.98 21.49 -1.89
C GLN A 663 -18.94 20.51 -2.45
N PRO A 664 -18.43 20.72 -3.67
CA PRO A 664 -17.28 19.97 -4.19
C PRO A 664 -16.11 20.00 -3.21
N LEU A 665 -15.45 18.87 -3.02
CA LEU A 665 -14.33 18.63 -2.09
C LEU A 665 -14.65 18.82 -0.59
N ALA A 666 -15.93 19.06 -0.24
CA ALA A 666 -16.33 19.16 1.16
C ALA A 666 -16.25 17.81 1.86
N THR A 667 -15.82 17.84 3.11
CA THR A 667 -15.86 16.72 4.06
C THR A 667 -16.85 17.04 5.18
N ARG A 668 -17.67 16.07 5.54
CA ARG A 668 -18.54 16.10 6.72
C ARG A 668 -18.23 14.88 7.58
N VAL A 669 -18.13 15.09 8.88
CA VAL A 669 -17.96 13.99 9.84
C VAL A 669 -19.13 14.00 10.82
N LEU A 670 -19.79 12.86 10.89
CA LEU A 670 -20.91 12.62 11.77
C LEU A 670 -20.51 11.67 12.88
N LYS A 671 -21.07 11.88 14.08
CA LYS A 671 -20.85 11.03 15.25
C LYS A 671 -22.17 10.47 15.75
N LYS A 672 -22.14 9.21 16.15
CA LYS A 672 -23.25 8.53 16.81
C LYS A 672 -22.72 7.73 17.98
N LYS A 673 -23.39 7.80 19.13
CA LYS A 673 -23.12 6.91 20.26
C LYS A 673 -23.63 5.51 19.98
N LYS A 674 -22.84 4.49 20.33
CA LYS A 674 -23.22 3.08 20.24
C LYS A 674 -24.24 2.69 21.29
#